data_201779e2c4dc6cf7fe62de2421a86bf5
#
_entry.id   201779e2c4dc6cf7fe62de2421a86bf5
#
_cell.length_a   1.000
_cell.length_b   1.000
_cell.length_c   1.000
_cell.angle_alpha   90.00
_cell.angle_beta   90.00
_cell.angle_gamma   90.00
#
_symmetry.space_group_name_H-M   'P 1'
#
loop_
_entity.id
_entity.type
_entity.pdbx_description
1 polymer ?
#
loop_
_entity_poly.entity_id
_entity_poly.type
_entity_poly.pdbx_seq_one_letter_code
_entity_poly.pdbx_strand_id
1 'polypeptide(L)'
;MNGYKFTFTPLNHSEMFKKMILVMLVVEMIQLVSLMAFAVKAYPFPITVNQPDGTLLTLQLHGDEFHHYRTSEDGLLLKENTKGYLTYATINAAGEVVESNYVAHNASKRSAEELLFLKSVNQSTLIKKANSAPSKVKMLNTQSLPQKVFPLAGSPKSLVILVNFTDTVFVTPTPQIAYTNLLNQVGYSGNGGTGSARDYFMASSYGSFIPTFDVVGPVNLPHNMAYYGANNSSGNDTNPVQMIVDACKAAHDAGLDFTQYDTDNDGVVDNVFVYYAGHNEAEGGSANSVWPHRWGVYPQYLFPYGYNTTLNAANITFDGKRIMDYACTSELRSKNGSYMCGVGTFCHEFGHVLGLPDYYDTSGSSNQTLGSWSIMDYGNYCNLGRTPPVYSVYDRFFLGWLTPEQKSTTAALILNPIYQSTTPPANTINQAFLLSATTHNLTGKNPSPNEFFMLEYRQKTGWDTYLPAEGMCIWHIDFNQTLWDDNSPNDYTGTTQTAASHMHVYLQPLSGSLTTPGTAFTTGSFTPITWDGTDINRVLNNITKTTGNITFDFMSPRLLTTGAFTGYATTLGTPSTSQDIAITAMNLTGNLNLNFKKNIHYELRLSTGNSWSKSLSIIPTSGCVNETVQVRYNPAITGTQSDTLNISSPSLAAKTFNLYGTAIIGPSSPVIYVGKIENTLSFSSTKVSFSNTKLINVQAADLLSDISLSVSGTNAGMFTVLPGIIAKDSALGDGGFTFTITYIPTETGNHTATLTISGGGMNPARVIVLTGSGF
;
A
#
# COMPACT_ATOMS: atom_id res chain seq x y z
N MET A 1 -32.14 -38.27 -54.14
CA MET A 1 -31.76 -36.91 -54.49
C MET A 1 -32.83 -35.96 -53.93
N ASN A 2 -32.69 -35.50 -52.72
CA ASN A 2 -33.60 -34.53 -52.10
C ASN A 2 -32.85 -33.23 -51.93
N GLY A 3 -33.25 -32.23 -52.75
CA GLY A 3 -32.68 -30.88 -52.70
C GLY A 3 -33.34 -30.06 -51.59
N TYR A 4 -32.55 -29.59 -50.64
CA TYR A 4 -32.98 -28.55 -49.69
C TYR A 4 -32.79 -27.18 -50.35
N LYS A 5 -33.91 -26.47 -50.56
CA LYS A 5 -33.94 -25.04 -50.91
C LYS A 5 -33.79 -24.22 -49.63
N PHE A 6 -32.72 -23.48 -49.50
CA PHE A 6 -32.64 -22.39 -48.50
C PHE A 6 -33.36 -21.16 -49.04
N THR A 7 -34.45 -20.79 -48.39
CA THR A 7 -35.12 -19.52 -48.61
C THR A 7 -34.51 -18.48 -47.69
N PHE A 8 -33.78 -17.50 -48.23
CA PHE A 8 -33.40 -16.28 -47.51
C PHE A 8 -34.58 -15.34 -47.48
N THR A 9 -35.07 -15.05 -46.27
CA THR A 9 -36.01 -13.95 -46.04
C THR A 9 -35.19 -12.66 -45.98
N PRO A 10 -35.51 -11.60 -46.75
CA PRO A 10 -34.80 -10.33 -46.68
C PRO A 10 -35.15 -9.66 -45.35
N LEU A 11 -34.12 -9.37 -44.55
CA LEU A 11 -34.23 -8.56 -43.34
C LEU A 11 -34.68 -7.15 -43.71
N ASN A 12 -35.70 -6.67 -43.01
CA ASN A 12 -36.27 -5.35 -43.15
C ASN A 12 -35.20 -4.27 -42.90
N HIS A 13 -35.02 -3.34 -43.83
CA HIS A 13 -34.02 -2.25 -43.73
C HIS A 13 -34.07 -1.48 -42.41
N SER A 14 -35.25 -1.37 -41.80
CA SER A 14 -35.46 -0.76 -40.47
C SER A 14 -34.86 -1.55 -39.33
N GLU A 15 -34.86 -2.87 -39.38
CA GLU A 15 -34.26 -3.76 -38.38
C GLU A 15 -32.71 -3.78 -38.48
N MET A 16 -32.19 -3.75 -39.71
CA MET A 16 -30.75 -3.64 -39.95
C MET A 16 -30.20 -2.28 -39.51
N PHE A 17 -30.96 -1.21 -39.74
CA PHE A 17 -30.62 0.15 -39.31
C PHE A 17 -30.67 0.29 -37.78
N LYS A 18 -31.63 -0.32 -37.10
CA LYS A 18 -31.71 -0.38 -35.62
C LYS A 18 -30.60 -1.20 -35.01
N LYS A 19 -30.22 -2.33 -35.62
CA LYS A 19 -29.06 -3.13 -35.15
C LYS A 19 -27.74 -2.41 -35.40
N MET A 20 -27.60 -1.69 -36.51
CA MET A 20 -26.43 -0.88 -36.80
C MET A 20 -26.30 0.31 -35.84
N ILE A 21 -27.42 0.97 -35.51
CA ILE A 21 -27.44 2.02 -34.47
C ILE A 21 -27.15 1.43 -33.10
N LEU A 22 -27.65 0.25 -32.75
CA LEU A 22 -27.37 -0.42 -31.49
C LEU A 22 -25.89 -0.85 -31.40
N VAL A 23 -25.31 -1.33 -32.49
CA VAL A 23 -23.87 -1.67 -32.58
C VAL A 23 -23.02 -0.40 -32.52
N MET A 24 -23.40 0.70 -33.17
CA MET A 24 -22.72 2.00 -33.01
C MET A 24 -22.82 2.54 -31.58
N LEU A 25 -24.01 2.48 -30.96
CA LEU A 25 -24.19 2.88 -29.55
C LEU A 25 -23.44 1.98 -28.57
N VAL A 26 -23.28 0.70 -28.85
CA VAL A 26 -22.47 -0.22 -28.03
C VAL A 26 -20.96 0.01 -28.28
N VAL A 27 -20.55 0.34 -29.49
CA VAL A 27 -19.16 0.74 -29.78
C VAL A 27 -18.84 2.11 -29.20
N GLU A 28 -19.80 3.05 -29.16
CA GLU A 28 -19.63 4.34 -28.50
C GLU A 28 -19.64 4.25 -26.96
N MET A 29 -20.24 3.20 -26.36
CA MET A 29 -20.20 2.98 -24.90
C MET A 29 -18.90 2.35 -24.37
N ILE A 30 -18.01 1.88 -25.25
CA ILE A 30 -16.78 1.17 -24.84
C ILE A 30 -15.55 2.10 -24.79
N GLN A 31 -15.67 3.38 -25.12
CA GLN A 31 -14.54 4.33 -25.13
C GLN A 31 -14.78 5.60 -24.32
N LEU A 32 -15.20 5.47 -23.07
CA LEU A 32 -15.15 6.57 -22.10
C LEU A 32 -13.84 6.46 -21.30
N VAL A 33 -12.74 6.90 -21.87
CA VAL A 33 -11.51 7.14 -21.11
C VAL A 33 -11.47 8.62 -20.74
N SER A 34 -11.47 8.92 -19.48
CA SER A 34 -11.22 10.26 -18.95
C SER A 34 -9.76 10.62 -19.21
N LEU A 35 -9.51 11.73 -19.90
CA LEU A 35 -8.16 12.29 -20.05
C LEU A 35 -7.89 13.16 -18.82
N MET A 36 -6.92 12.73 -18.02
CA MET A 36 -6.43 13.48 -16.87
C MET A 36 -5.07 14.11 -17.17
N ALA A 37 -4.79 15.27 -16.61
CA ALA A 37 -3.44 15.80 -16.52
C ALA A 37 -2.64 15.02 -15.49
N PHE A 38 -1.37 14.90 -15.75
CA PHE A 38 -0.39 14.24 -14.91
C PHE A 38 0.77 15.21 -14.71
N ALA A 39 1.29 15.33 -13.49
CA ALA A 39 2.44 16.19 -13.24
C ALA A 39 3.20 15.77 -11.99
N VAL A 40 4.41 16.29 -11.85
CA VAL A 40 5.20 16.07 -10.64
C VAL A 40 4.57 16.76 -9.44
N LYS A 41 4.57 16.06 -8.30
CA LYS A 41 4.29 16.66 -7.00
C LYS A 41 5.35 17.71 -6.65
N ALA A 42 4.96 18.74 -5.88
CA ALA A 42 5.88 19.75 -5.37
C ALA A 42 7.08 19.11 -4.65
N TYR A 43 8.27 19.74 -4.79
CA TYR A 43 9.51 19.26 -4.17
C TYR A 43 9.35 19.03 -2.67
N PRO A 44 9.62 17.81 -2.15
CA PRO A 44 9.18 17.39 -0.81
C PRO A 44 10.06 17.90 0.34
N PHE A 45 11.20 18.50 0.04
CA PHE A 45 12.13 18.93 1.07
C PHE A 45 12.08 20.45 1.25
N PRO A 46 12.41 20.98 2.45
CA PRO A 46 12.50 22.41 2.66
C PRO A 46 13.47 23.06 1.68
N ILE A 47 13.09 24.23 1.14
CA ILE A 47 13.94 25.07 0.30
C ILE A 47 14.18 26.41 0.96
N THR A 48 15.38 26.98 0.78
CA THR A 48 15.69 28.31 1.27
C THR A 48 15.64 29.31 0.12
N VAL A 49 14.89 30.38 0.31
CA VAL A 49 14.68 31.43 -0.69
C VAL A 49 15.22 32.77 -0.17
N ASN A 50 15.69 33.61 -1.08
CA ASN A 50 16.01 35.00 -0.80
C ASN A 50 14.76 35.86 -0.95
N GLN A 51 14.37 36.58 0.10
CA GLN A 51 13.39 37.66 -0.01
C GLN A 51 13.97 38.86 -0.79
N PRO A 52 13.16 39.74 -1.37
CA PRO A 52 13.65 40.93 -2.10
C PRO A 52 14.59 41.83 -1.30
N ASP A 53 14.51 41.84 0.03
CA ASP A 53 15.41 42.59 0.93
C ASP A 53 16.71 41.86 1.29
N GLY A 54 16.90 40.63 0.73
CA GLY A 54 18.06 39.79 0.98
C GLY A 54 17.94 38.90 2.23
N THR A 55 16.82 38.93 2.97
CA THR A 55 16.60 38.02 4.07
C THR A 55 16.32 36.60 3.57
N LEU A 56 16.77 35.57 4.31
CA LEU A 56 16.58 34.17 3.97
C LEU A 56 15.35 33.62 4.67
N LEU A 57 14.49 32.94 3.91
CA LEU A 57 13.33 32.22 4.42
C LEU A 57 13.41 30.77 3.98
N THR A 58 13.31 29.83 4.92
CA THR A 58 13.13 28.41 4.64
C THR A 58 11.64 28.11 4.59
N LEU A 59 11.21 27.43 3.53
CA LEU A 59 9.81 27.11 3.26
C LEU A 59 9.65 25.70 2.74
N GLN A 60 8.44 25.19 2.79
CA GLN A 60 7.99 23.92 2.25
C GLN A 60 6.99 24.16 1.13
N LEU A 61 7.12 23.41 0.04
CA LEU A 61 6.17 23.37 -1.07
C LEU A 61 5.17 22.24 -0.86
N HIS A 62 3.93 22.44 -1.28
CA HIS A 62 2.85 21.46 -1.16
C HIS A 62 2.02 21.44 -2.43
N GLY A 63 1.47 20.25 -2.78
CA GLY A 63 0.50 20.10 -3.86
C GLY A 63 1.11 19.65 -5.18
N ASP A 64 0.39 19.94 -6.24
CA ASP A 64 0.66 19.59 -7.63
C ASP A 64 0.25 20.75 -8.56
N GLU A 65 0.21 20.52 -9.86
CA GLU A 65 -0.16 21.52 -10.88
C GLU A 65 -1.59 22.04 -10.73
N PHE A 66 -2.48 21.28 -10.10
CA PHE A 66 -3.89 21.66 -9.93
C PHE A 66 -4.12 22.46 -8.67
N HIS A 67 -3.34 22.19 -7.64
CA HIS A 67 -3.52 22.81 -6.35
C HIS A 67 -2.24 22.80 -5.54
N HIS A 68 -1.61 23.95 -5.39
CA HIS A 68 -0.38 24.08 -4.64
C HIS A 68 -0.35 25.31 -3.74
N TYR A 69 0.45 25.22 -2.68
CA TYR A 69 0.66 26.31 -1.72
C TYR A 69 2.02 26.17 -1.04
N ARG A 70 2.42 27.21 -0.33
CA ARG A 70 3.70 27.29 0.36
C ARG A 70 3.47 27.50 1.85
N THR A 71 4.29 26.85 2.69
CA THR A 71 4.33 27.11 4.14
C THR A 71 5.75 27.48 4.55
N SER A 72 5.90 28.18 5.70
CA SER A 72 7.20 28.22 6.37
C SER A 72 7.58 26.80 6.83
N GLU A 73 8.85 26.59 7.20
CA GLU A 73 9.35 25.31 7.71
C GLU A 73 8.53 24.80 8.91
N ASP A 74 7.99 25.68 9.74
CA ASP A 74 7.14 25.37 10.87
C ASP A 74 5.63 25.39 10.55
N GLY A 75 5.25 25.32 9.26
CA GLY A 75 3.90 25.05 8.78
C GLY A 75 2.96 26.26 8.71
N LEU A 76 3.45 27.49 8.73
CA LEU A 76 2.62 28.70 8.57
C LEU A 76 2.38 28.99 7.09
N LEU A 77 1.12 29.14 6.70
CA LEU A 77 0.75 29.42 5.29
C LEU A 77 1.33 30.73 4.80
N LEU A 78 1.93 30.71 3.61
CA LEU A 78 2.58 31.85 2.97
C LEU A 78 1.83 32.27 1.70
N LYS A 79 1.84 33.56 1.41
CA LYS A 79 1.39 34.16 0.16
C LYS A 79 2.45 35.14 -0.36
N GLU A 80 2.66 35.19 -1.66
CA GLU A 80 3.54 36.16 -2.30
C GLU A 80 2.75 37.45 -2.58
N ASN A 81 3.29 38.59 -2.18
CA ASN A 81 2.69 39.89 -2.48
C ASN A 81 3.17 40.45 -3.81
N THR A 82 2.57 41.53 -4.27
CA THR A 82 2.89 42.20 -5.55
C THR A 82 4.33 42.70 -5.65
N LYS A 83 5.09 42.77 -4.56
CA LYS A 83 6.51 43.15 -4.52
C LYS A 83 7.45 41.94 -4.49
N GLY A 84 6.94 40.73 -4.61
CA GLY A 84 7.69 39.47 -4.56
C GLY A 84 8.12 39.02 -3.16
N TYR A 85 7.59 39.64 -2.09
CA TYR A 85 7.82 39.15 -0.75
C TYR A 85 6.85 38.01 -0.41
N LEU A 86 7.36 36.96 0.20
CA LEU A 86 6.55 35.95 0.88
C LEU A 86 6.12 36.52 2.22
N THR A 87 4.82 36.63 2.42
CA THR A 87 4.18 37.15 3.64
C THR A 87 3.38 36.02 4.29
N TYR A 88 3.09 36.13 5.59
CA TYR A 88 2.12 35.23 6.21
C TYR A 88 0.73 35.45 5.61
N ALA A 89 -0.01 34.37 5.42
CA ALA A 89 -1.37 34.47 4.94
C ALA A 89 -2.33 34.92 6.05
N THR A 90 -3.43 35.54 5.64
CA THR A 90 -4.57 35.92 6.50
C THR A 90 -5.88 35.69 5.77
N ILE A 91 -7.01 35.89 6.46
CA ILE A 91 -8.34 35.82 5.88
C ILE A 91 -8.93 37.20 5.80
N ASN A 92 -9.35 37.65 4.61
CA ASN A 92 -10.01 38.94 4.42
C ASN A 92 -11.49 38.91 4.87
N ALA A 93 -12.16 40.05 4.82
CA ALA A 93 -13.57 40.19 5.19
C ALA A 93 -14.53 39.35 4.31
N ALA A 94 -14.13 38.98 3.09
CA ALA A 94 -14.87 38.05 2.22
C ALA A 94 -14.64 36.58 2.55
N GLY A 95 -13.75 36.28 3.49
CA GLY A 95 -13.40 34.91 3.87
C GLY A 95 -12.34 34.25 2.98
N GLU A 96 -11.66 35.02 2.13
CA GLU A 96 -10.65 34.54 1.22
C GLU A 96 -9.25 34.57 1.87
N VAL A 97 -8.37 33.66 1.49
CA VAL A 97 -6.97 33.60 1.92
C VAL A 97 -6.15 34.59 1.10
N VAL A 98 -5.63 35.61 1.75
CA VAL A 98 -4.85 36.70 1.15
C VAL A 98 -3.53 36.90 1.87
N GLU A 99 -2.61 37.66 1.23
CA GLU A 99 -1.38 38.10 1.86
C GLU A 99 -1.65 39.06 3.04
N SER A 100 -0.82 39.01 4.07
CA SER A 100 -0.81 40.00 5.13
C SER A 100 0.28 41.06 4.89
N ASN A 101 0.31 42.09 5.75
CA ASN A 101 1.37 43.10 5.72
C ASN A 101 2.68 42.65 6.39
N TYR A 102 2.77 41.41 6.89
CA TYR A 102 3.92 40.90 7.60
C TYR A 102 4.76 39.98 6.68
N VAL A 103 5.96 40.45 6.32
CA VAL A 103 6.95 39.65 5.60
C VAL A 103 7.31 38.45 6.49
N ALA A 104 7.36 37.26 5.90
CA ALA A 104 7.61 36.03 6.64
C ALA A 104 9.12 35.85 6.92
N HIS A 105 9.44 35.45 8.13
CA HIS A 105 10.79 35.09 8.57
C HIS A 105 10.84 33.69 9.17
N ASN A 106 12.03 33.08 9.18
CA ASN A 106 12.28 31.85 9.91
C ASN A 106 11.95 32.01 11.40
N ALA A 107 11.46 30.99 12.07
CA ALA A 107 10.95 31.05 13.43
C ALA A 107 11.88 31.76 14.41
N SER A 108 13.19 31.56 14.31
CA SER A 108 14.21 32.19 15.16
C SER A 108 14.49 33.68 14.88
N LYS A 109 13.92 34.24 13.82
CA LYS A 109 14.16 35.63 13.36
C LYS A 109 12.90 36.49 13.40
N ARG A 110 11.75 35.95 13.85
CA ARG A 110 10.48 36.69 13.93
C ARG A 110 10.52 37.80 14.98
N SER A 111 10.00 38.95 14.61
CA SER A 111 9.81 40.07 15.49
C SER A 111 8.66 39.81 16.50
N ALA A 112 8.59 40.62 17.56
CA ALA A 112 7.48 40.55 18.50
C ALA A 112 6.12 40.86 17.84
N GLU A 113 6.11 41.74 16.85
CA GLU A 113 4.91 42.11 16.08
C GLU A 113 4.42 40.96 15.22
N GLU A 114 5.33 40.27 14.52
CA GLU A 114 4.99 39.04 13.77
C GLU A 114 4.39 37.98 14.68
N LEU A 115 5.00 37.74 15.85
CA LEU A 115 4.51 36.75 16.80
C LEU A 115 3.12 37.11 17.37
N LEU A 116 2.82 38.39 17.54
CA LEU A 116 1.49 38.86 17.96
C LEU A 116 0.47 38.65 16.83
N PHE A 117 0.83 38.98 15.58
CA PHE A 117 0.01 38.73 14.43
C PHE A 117 -0.31 37.24 14.29
N LEU A 118 0.71 36.37 14.34
CA LEU A 118 0.54 34.92 14.21
C LEU A 118 -0.36 34.31 15.28
N LYS A 119 -0.37 34.86 16.51
CA LYS A 119 -1.31 34.48 17.56
C LYS A 119 -2.75 34.91 17.28
N SER A 120 -2.95 35.95 16.49
CA SER A 120 -4.29 36.45 16.13
C SER A 120 -4.93 35.69 14.97
N VAL A 121 -4.16 34.89 14.23
CA VAL A 121 -4.60 34.17 13.02
C VAL A 121 -4.79 32.68 13.33
N ASN A 122 -5.92 32.14 12.90
CA ASN A 122 -6.17 30.70 13.02
C ASN A 122 -5.47 29.92 11.90
N GLN A 123 -4.25 29.45 12.16
CA GLN A 123 -3.43 28.74 11.19
C GLN A 123 -4.09 27.44 10.71
N SER A 124 -4.80 26.70 11.58
CA SER A 124 -5.46 25.45 11.16
C SER A 124 -6.58 25.72 10.15
N THR A 125 -7.30 26.84 10.30
CA THR A 125 -8.30 27.25 9.31
C THR A 125 -7.68 27.67 7.98
N LEU A 126 -6.52 28.37 8.01
CA LEU A 126 -5.79 28.76 6.82
C LEU A 126 -5.30 27.53 6.05
N ILE A 127 -4.64 26.60 6.74
CA ILE A 127 -4.14 25.36 6.13
C ILE A 127 -5.31 24.52 5.60
N LYS A 128 -6.41 24.41 6.34
CA LYS A 128 -7.59 23.68 5.86
C LYS A 128 -8.16 24.31 4.59
N LYS A 129 -8.20 25.65 4.49
CA LYS A 129 -8.62 26.34 3.27
C LYS A 129 -7.63 26.17 2.14
N ALA A 130 -6.33 26.20 2.44
CA ALA A 130 -5.27 25.95 1.46
C ALA A 130 -5.30 24.49 0.95
N ASN A 131 -5.65 23.52 1.79
CA ASN A 131 -5.82 22.11 1.41
C ASN A 131 -7.17 21.81 0.76
N SER A 132 -8.11 22.76 0.74
CA SER A 132 -9.38 22.57 0.07
C SER A 132 -9.15 22.77 -1.43
N ALA A 133 -8.68 21.70 -2.09
CA ALA A 133 -8.55 21.70 -3.54
C ALA A 133 -9.91 22.07 -4.19
N PRO A 134 -9.93 22.91 -5.22
CA PRO A 134 -11.08 22.98 -6.09
C PRO A 134 -11.37 21.56 -6.58
N SER A 135 -12.65 21.16 -6.55
CA SER A 135 -13.05 19.84 -7.06
C SER A 135 -12.37 19.64 -8.41
N LYS A 136 -11.58 18.53 -8.56
CA LYS A 136 -11.06 18.14 -9.87
C LYS A 136 -12.24 18.22 -10.84
N VAL A 137 -12.17 19.10 -11.80
CA VAL A 137 -13.23 19.21 -12.80
C VAL A 137 -13.14 17.93 -13.62
N LYS A 138 -13.98 16.95 -13.33
CA LYS A 138 -14.17 15.83 -14.23
C LYS A 138 -14.55 16.45 -15.58
N MET A 139 -13.66 16.31 -16.56
CA MET A 139 -13.97 16.76 -17.91
C MET A 139 -15.22 16.03 -18.36
N LEU A 140 -16.34 16.74 -18.40
CA LEU A 140 -17.59 16.24 -18.96
C LEU A 140 -17.34 15.95 -20.43
N ASN A 141 -17.29 14.71 -20.70
CA ASN A 141 -17.04 14.02 -21.93
C ASN A 141 -17.91 14.48 -23.08
N THR A 142 -17.32 14.84 -24.22
CA THR A 142 -18.09 14.93 -25.47
C THR A 142 -17.43 14.34 -26.69
N GLN A 143 -16.20 13.88 -26.65
CA GLN A 143 -15.64 13.03 -27.73
C GLN A 143 -14.40 12.30 -27.24
N SER A 144 -14.42 10.97 -27.24
CA SER A 144 -13.26 10.12 -27.07
C SER A 144 -12.31 10.31 -28.26
N LEU A 145 -11.27 11.10 -28.06
CA LEU A 145 -10.12 11.03 -28.97
C LEU A 145 -9.31 9.77 -28.62
N PRO A 146 -8.82 9.02 -29.60
CA PRO A 146 -7.99 7.86 -29.31
C PRO A 146 -6.80 8.31 -28.47
N GLN A 147 -6.62 7.67 -27.31
CA GLN A 147 -5.45 7.91 -26.49
C GLN A 147 -4.24 7.37 -27.26
N LYS A 148 -3.35 8.27 -27.66
CA LYS A 148 -2.10 7.84 -28.31
C LYS A 148 -1.29 7.05 -27.29
N VAL A 149 -0.90 5.86 -27.64
CA VAL A 149 -0.03 5.02 -26.80
C VAL A 149 1.36 5.06 -27.40
N PHE A 150 2.31 5.64 -26.68
CA PHE A 150 3.71 5.60 -27.08
C PHE A 150 4.20 4.15 -27.14
N PRO A 151 5.03 3.74 -28.12
CA PRO A 151 5.55 2.38 -28.20
C PRO A 151 6.29 1.97 -26.93
N LEU A 152 5.93 0.83 -26.33
CA LEU A 152 6.51 0.34 -25.07
C LEU A 152 7.72 -0.58 -25.24
N ALA A 153 8.16 -0.83 -26.48
CA ALA A 153 9.27 -1.73 -26.78
C ALA A 153 10.06 -1.25 -28.00
N GLY A 154 11.26 -1.81 -28.16
CA GLY A 154 12.16 -1.45 -29.25
C GLY A 154 12.90 -0.14 -29.03
N SER A 155 13.17 0.58 -30.12
CA SER A 155 13.93 1.84 -30.10
C SER A 155 13.12 2.98 -30.73
N PRO A 156 11.96 3.34 -30.17
CA PRO A 156 11.16 4.41 -30.74
C PRO A 156 11.87 5.78 -30.61
N LYS A 157 11.50 6.67 -31.52
CA LYS A 157 11.94 8.06 -31.48
C LYS A 157 10.93 8.92 -30.73
N SER A 158 11.41 9.84 -29.91
CA SER A 158 10.59 10.87 -29.26
C SER A 158 11.16 12.25 -29.57
N LEU A 159 10.29 13.19 -29.88
CA LEU A 159 10.67 14.57 -30.15
C LEU A 159 10.86 15.36 -28.85
N VAL A 160 11.98 16.04 -28.70
CA VAL A 160 12.27 16.94 -27.59
C VAL A 160 12.62 18.33 -28.14
N ILE A 161 11.81 19.33 -27.80
CA ILE A 161 12.01 20.72 -28.25
C ILE A 161 12.51 21.56 -27.08
N LEU A 162 13.64 22.23 -27.27
CA LEU A 162 14.15 23.23 -26.33
C LEU A 162 13.56 24.59 -26.70
N VAL A 163 13.05 25.35 -25.72
CA VAL A 163 12.42 26.67 -25.98
C VAL A 163 12.96 27.76 -25.10
N ASN A 164 13.23 28.93 -25.71
CA ASN A 164 13.46 30.20 -25.03
C ASN A 164 12.17 31.01 -24.99
N PHE A 165 11.98 31.75 -23.92
CA PHE A 165 11.01 32.85 -23.85
C PHE A 165 11.62 34.17 -24.25
N THR A 166 10.81 35.23 -24.44
CA THR A 166 11.34 36.56 -24.78
C THR A 166 12.15 37.21 -23.65
N ASP A 167 11.92 36.78 -22.42
CA ASP A 167 12.57 37.29 -21.19
C ASP A 167 13.48 36.27 -20.50
N THR A 168 13.44 35.00 -20.89
CA THR A 168 14.20 33.92 -20.27
C THR A 168 14.77 33.00 -21.35
N VAL A 169 16.09 32.85 -21.36
CA VAL A 169 16.80 32.02 -22.34
C VAL A 169 17.65 30.97 -21.62
N PHE A 170 17.96 29.85 -22.30
CA PHE A 170 18.85 28.83 -21.77
C PHE A 170 20.19 29.44 -21.30
N VAL A 171 20.55 29.14 -20.05
CA VAL A 171 21.87 29.46 -19.49
C VAL A 171 22.84 28.29 -19.57
N THR A 172 22.34 27.10 -19.79
CA THR A 172 23.15 25.89 -20.05
C THR A 172 23.96 26.06 -21.31
N PRO A 173 25.30 25.95 -21.28
CA PRO A 173 26.12 26.09 -22.47
C PRO A 173 25.76 25.02 -23.52
N THR A 174 25.69 25.46 -24.81
CA THR A 174 25.36 24.57 -25.94
C THR A 174 24.17 23.65 -25.63
N PRO A 175 22.97 24.20 -25.33
CA PRO A 175 21.88 23.46 -24.72
C PRO A 175 21.45 22.23 -25.53
N GLN A 176 21.39 22.32 -26.87
CA GLN A 176 21.05 21.17 -27.70
C GLN A 176 22.00 19.98 -27.45
N ILE A 177 23.32 20.23 -27.41
CA ILE A 177 24.32 19.18 -27.16
C ILE A 177 24.19 18.66 -25.72
N ALA A 178 24.04 19.57 -24.75
CA ALA A 178 23.90 19.19 -23.33
C ALA A 178 22.69 18.28 -23.09
N TYR A 179 21.52 18.62 -23.67
CA TYR A 179 20.29 17.82 -23.54
C TYR A 179 20.31 16.54 -24.39
N THR A 180 20.94 16.57 -25.57
CA THR A 180 21.19 15.35 -26.33
C THR A 180 22.00 14.36 -25.50
N ASN A 181 23.03 14.81 -24.81
CA ASN A 181 23.85 13.97 -23.93
C ASN A 181 23.07 13.51 -22.70
N LEU A 182 22.35 14.41 -22.01
CA LEU A 182 21.51 14.07 -20.85
C LEU A 182 20.50 12.98 -21.17
N LEU A 183 19.91 13.03 -22.35
CA LEU A 183 18.82 12.14 -22.73
C LEU A 183 19.29 10.84 -23.41
N ASN A 184 20.43 10.86 -24.15
CA ASN A 184 20.81 9.72 -25.01
C ASN A 184 22.21 9.14 -24.74
N GLN A 185 23.14 9.90 -24.13
CA GLN A 185 24.52 9.43 -24.00
C GLN A 185 24.61 8.20 -23.08
N VAL A 186 25.11 7.10 -23.60
CA VAL A 186 25.35 5.88 -22.82
C VAL A 186 26.39 6.16 -21.73
N GLY A 187 26.04 5.82 -20.48
CA GLY A 187 26.90 6.06 -19.32
C GLY A 187 27.08 7.55 -18.98
N TYR A 188 26.06 8.37 -19.24
CA TYR A 188 26.10 9.80 -18.93
C TYR A 188 26.37 10.02 -17.43
N SER A 189 27.42 10.78 -17.14
CA SER A 189 27.82 11.13 -15.77
C SER A 189 27.97 12.65 -15.56
N GLY A 190 27.62 13.44 -16.56
CA GLY A 190 27.58 14.88 -16.46
C GLY A 190 26.64 15.33 -15.34
N ASN A 191 26.89 16.49 -14.74
CA ASN A 191 26.08 17.06 -13.67
C ASN A 191 25.88 16.11 -12.44
N GLY A 192 26.74 15.08 -12.29
CA GLY A 192 26.61 14.06 -11.23
C GLY A 192 25.48 13.05 -11.45
N GLY A 193 25.08 12.85 -12.71
CA GLY A 193 24.08 11.85 -13.11
C GLY A 193 24.58 10.43 -13.02
N THR A 194 23.66 9.48 -12.86
CA THR A 194 23.93 8.04 -12.85
C THR A 194 23.91 7.44 -14.26
N GLY A 195 23.26 8.11 -15.19
CA GLY A 195 23.09 7.74 -16.58
C GLY A 195 22.22 8.75 -17.31
N SER A 196 22.00 8.55 -18.60
CA SER A 196 21.03 9.32 -19.40
C SER A 196 19.60 8.79 -19.19
N ALA A 197 18.59 9.52 -19.69
CA ALA A 197 17.21 9.01 -19.70
C ALA A 197 17.10 7.68 -20.47
N ARG A 198 17.82 7.56 -21.59
CA ARG A 198 17.92 6.30 -22.34
C ARG A 198 18.49 5.16 -21.47
N ASP A 199 19.56 5.42 -20.69
CA ASP A 199 20.12 4.43 -19.77
C ASP A 199 19.13 4.03 -18.70
N TYR A 200 18.34 4.99 -18.18
CA TYR A 200 17.29 4.76 -17.20
C TYR A 200 16.20 3.81 -17.74
N PHE A 201 15.68 4.09 -18.94
CA PHE A 201 14.65 3.25 -19.56
C PHE A 201 15.19 1.87 -19.93
N MET A 202 16.42 1.78 -20.43
CA MET A 202 17.09 0.49 -20.67
C MET A 202 17.21 -0.33 -19.39
N ALA A 203 17.66 0.28 -18.29
CA ALA A 203 17.78 -0.40 -16.99
C ALA A 203 16.41 -0.83 -16.45
N SER A 204 15.39 0.02 -16.58
CA SER A 204 14.05 -0.26 -16.11
C SER A 204 13.34 -1.35 -16.93
N SER A 205 13.61 -1.45 -18.23
CA SER A 205 12.92 -2.37 -19.15
C SER A 205 13.70 -3.65 -19.46
N TYR A 206 14.82 -3.90 -18.78
CA TYR A 206 15.74 -4.98 -19.13
C TYR A 206 16.20 -4.93 -20.62
N GLY A 207 16.35 -3.71 -21.15
CA GLY A 207 16.73 -3.49 -22.54
C GLY A 207 15.61 -3.74 -23.57
N SER A 208 14.38 -3.96 -23.13
CA SER A 208 13.23 -4.12 -24.04
C SER A 208 12.79 -2.80 -24.66
N PHE A 209 13.02 -1.69 -23.98
CA PHE A 209 12.68 -0.33 -24.42
C PHE A 209 13.91 0.56 -24.36
N ILE A 210 14.36 1.02 -25.53
CA ILE A 210 15.61 1.77 -25.72
C ILE A 210 15.28 3.02 -26.57
N PRO A 211 14.57 4.01 -26.01
CA PRO A 211 14.14 5.16 -26.79
C PRO A 211 15.33 6.01 -27.27
N THR A 212 15.11 6.73 -28.34
CA THR A 212 16.00 7.81 -28.81
C THR A 212 15.24 9.13 -28.74
N PHE A 213 15.83 10.12 -28.08
CA PHE A 213 15.26 11.44 -27.91
C PHE A 213 15.92 12.42 -28.89
N ASP A 214 15.20 12.81 -29.93
CA ASP A 214 15.68 13.78 -30.91
C ASP A 214 15.51 15.20 -30.32
N VAL A 215 16.62 15.81 -29.93
CA VAL A 215 16.64 17.14 -29.30
C VAL A 215 16.85 18.22 -30.36
N VAL A 216 15.90 19.14 -30.46
CA VAL A 216 15.94 20.27 -31.40
C VAL A 216 15.85 21.61 -30.66
N GLY A 217 16.32 22.67 -31.29
CA GLY A 217 16.30 24.01 -30.72
C GLY A 217 17.63 24.39 -30.02
N PRO A 218 17.63 25.42 -29.12
CA PRO A 218 16.46 26.15 -28.64
C PRO A 218 15.79 27.02 -29.72
N VAL A 219 14.45 26.91 -29.79
CA VAL A 219 13.62 27.80 -30.58
C VAL A 219 13.09 28.94 -29.70
N ASN A 220 12.81 30.12 -30.29
CA ASN A 220 12.32 31.27 -29.54
C ASN A 220 10.80 31.37 -29.63
N LEU A 221 10.15 31.40 -28.47
CA LEU A 221 8.71 31.60 -28.36
C LEU A 221 8.35 33.10 -28.47
N PRO A 222 7.12 33.43 -28.94
CA PRO A 222 6.71 34.84 -29.17
C PRO A 222 6.43 35.63 -27.88
N HIS A 223 6.26 34.94 -26.72
CA HIS A 223 5.87 35.58 -25.48
C HIS A 223 6.90 35.33 -24.36
N ASN A 224 6.77 36.06 -23.25
CA ASN A 224 7.55 35.87 -22.04
C ASN A 224 7.07 34.67 -21.25
N MET A 225 7.86 34.20 -20.26
CA MET A 225 7.53 33.07 -19.41
C MET A 225 6.19 33.26 -18.72
N ALA A 226 5.91 34.45 -18.18
CA ALA A 226 4.68 34.73 -17.46
C ALA A 226 3.41 34.62 -18.33
N TYR A 227 3.49 34.81 -19.64
CA TYR A 227 2.35 34.58 -20.53
C TYR A 227 1.89 33.12 -20.52
N TYR A 228 2.83 32.18 -20.41
CA TYR A 228 2.54 30.73 -20.43
C TYR A 228 2.30 30.17 -19.05
N GLY A 229 3.09 30.57 -18.05
CA GLY A 229 3.15 29.95 -16.74
C GLY A 229 2.61 30.79 -15.58
N ALA A 230 2.21 32.08 -15.79
CA ALA A 230 1.69 32.85 -14.68
C ALA A 230 0.41 32.22 -14.12
N ASN A 231 0.33 32.11 -12.79
CA ASN A 231 -0.81 31.53 -12.12
C ASN A 231 -2.07 32.39 -12.28
N ASN A 232 -3.15 31.76 -12.67
CA ASN A 232 -4.49 32.34 -12.67
C ASN A 232 -5.06 32.48 -11.24
N SER A 233 -6.29 32.95 -11.08
CA SER A 233 -6.93 33.10 -9.76
C SER A 233 -7.09 31.79 -8.99
N SER A 234 -7.00 30.64 -9.64
CA SER A 234 -7.09 29.31 -9.04
C SER A 234 -5.70 28.72 -8.73
N GLY A 235 -4.63 29.42 -9.10
CA GLY A 235 -3.25 28.94 -8.88
C GLY A 235 -2.68 28.09 -10.00
N ASN A 236 -3.34 27.99 -11.16
CA ASN A 236 -2.89 27.18 -12.29
C ASN A 236 -2.26 28.03 -13.39
N ASP A 237 -1.33 27.47 -14.14
CA ASP A 237 -0.70 28.07 -15.30
C ASP A 237 -1.73 28.62 -16.31
N THR A 238 -1.46 29.77 -16.89
CA THR A 238 -2.44 30.47 -17.74
C THR A 238 -2.54 29.88 -19.15
N ASN A 239 -1.39 29.61 -19.81
CA ASN A 239 -1.38 29.17 -21.21
C ASN A 239 -0.31 28.09 -21.49
N PRO A 240 -0.19 26.99 -20.68
CA PRO A 240 0.87 26.00 -20.88
C PRO A 240 0.70 25.22 -22.20
N VAL A 241 -0.54 24.95 -22.63
CA VAL A 241 -0.83 24.28 -23.91
C VAL A 241 -0.39 25.17 -25.10
N GLN A 242 -0.56 26.49 -25.02
CA GLN A 242 -0.11 27.40 -26.04
C GLN A 242 1.43 27.39 -26.18
N MET A 243 2.17 27.20 -25.08
CA MET A 243 3.63 27.03 -25.11
C MET A 243 4.03 25.86 -26.05
N ILE A 244 3.31 24.75 -25.97
CA ILE A 244 3.58 23.57 -26.80
C ILE A 244 3.29 23.84 -28.27
N VAL A 245 2.17 24.49 -28.56
CA VAL A 245 1.78 24.83 -29.94
C VAL A 245 2.78 25.79 -30.55
N ASP A 246 3.20 26.83 -29.82
CA ASP A 246 4.18 27.78 -30.25
C ASP A 246 5.57 27.13 -30.42
N ALA A 247 5.94 26.21 -29.56
CA ALA A 247 7.16 25.40 -29.66
C ALA A 247 7.19 24.58 -30.96
N CYS A 248 6.10 23.83 -31.21
CA CYS A 248 5.96 23.03 -32.44
C CYS A 248 6.00 23.89 -33.67
N LYS A 249 5.28 25.01 -33.65
CA LYS A 249 5.32 25.98 -34.78
C LYS A 249 6.71 26.51 -35.03
N ALA A 250 7.41 26.96 -34.00
CA ALA A 250 8.76 27.50 -34.14
C ALA A 250 9.77 26.46 -34.62
N ALA A 251 9.64 25.22 -34.15
CA ALA A 251 10.46 24.09 -34.62
C ALA A 251 10.18 23.74 -36.08
N HIS A 252 8.90 23.70 -36.49
CA HIS A 252 8.50 23.49 -37.88
C HIS A 252 9.02 24.60 -38.81
N ASP A 253 8.85 25.86 -38.40
CA ASP A 253 9.38 27.02 -39.16
C ASP A 253 10.92 26.96 -39.27
N ALA A 254 11.62 26.32 -38.34
CA ALA A 254 13.06 26.05 -38.39
C ALA A 254 13.42 24.79 -39.22
N GLY A 255 12.46 24.13 -39.84
CA GLY A 255 12.67 22.99 -40.74
C GLY A 255 12.53 21.60 -40.11
N LEU A 256 11.94 21.47 -38.92
CA LEU A 256 11.63 20.15 -38.32
C LEU A 256 10.52 19.49 -39.13
N ASP A 257 10.74 18.22 -39.50
CA ASP A 257 9.75 17.33 -40.16
C ASP A 257 9.07 16.46 -39.12
N PHE A 258 7.79 16.74 -38.86
CA PHE A 258 6.98 16.02 -37.87
C PHE A 258 6.55 14.61 -38.34
N THR A 259 6.68 14.28 -39.61
CA THR A 259 6.32 12.93 -40.13
C THR A 259 7.16 11.82 -39.50
N GLN A 260 8.34 12.15 -38.96
CA GLN A 260 9.27 11.19 -38.35
C GLN A 260 8.83 10.71 -36.94
N TYR A 261 7.83 11.36 -36.33
CA TYR A 261 7.40 11.13 -34.96
C TYR A 261 5.97 10.58 -34.85
N ASP A 262 5.40 10.12 -35.95
CA ASP A 262 4.18 9.32 -36.05
C ASP A 262 4.56 7.90 -36.47
N THR A 263 4.95 7.06 -35.48
CA THR A 263 5.59 5.77 -35.75
C THR A 263 4.62 4.68 -36.19
N ASP A 264 3.33 4.80 -35.87
CA ASP A 264 2.28 3.87 -36.25
C ASP A 264 1.44 4.35 -37.44
N ASN A 265 1.75 5.57 -37.97
CA ASN A 265 1.11 6.20 -39.12
C ASN A 265 -0.40 6.45 -38.95
N ASP A 266 -0.84 6.78 -37.75
CA ASP A 266 -2.23 7.13 -37.46
C ASP A 266 -2.58 8.60 -37.73
N GLY A 267 -1.58 9.41 -38.11
CA GLY A 267 -1.72 10.85 -38.40
C GLY A 267 -1.49 11.73 -37.18
N VAL A 268 -1.06 11.17 -36.06
CA VAL A 268 -0.79 11.86 -34.81
C VAL A 268 0.67 11.66 -34.40
N VAL A 269 1.34 12.73 -33.96
CA VAL A 269 2.67 12.64 -33.37
C VAL A 269 2.58 11.84 -32.06
N ASP A 270 3.46 10.85 -31.86
CA ASP A 270 3.41 9.95 -30.69
C ASP A 270 3.50 10.68 -29.36
N ASN A 271 4.39 11.67 -29.26
CA ASN A 271 4.53 12.57 -28.12
C ASN A 271 5.45 13.75 -28.50
N VAL A 272 5.23 14.91 -27.90
CA VAL A 272 6.14 16.05 -27.92
C VAL A 272 6.59 16.36 -26.49
N PHE A 273 7.89 16.33 -26.23
CA PHE A 273 8.43 16.77 -24.96
C PHE A 273 9.06 18.17 -25.10
N VAL A 274 8.76 19.10 -24.19
CA VAL A 274 9.32 20.45 -24.20
C VAL A 274 10.18 20.69 -22.96
N TYR A 275 11.44 21.06 -23.19
CA TYR A 275 12.27 21.69 -22.17
C TYR A 275 12.24 23.20 -22.34
N TYR A 276 11.80 23.91 -21.33
CA TYR A 276 11.76 25.36 -21.34
C TYR A 276 12.88 25.97 -20.50
N ALA A 277 13.42 27.12 -20.95
CA ALA A 277 14.50 27.85 -20.28
C ALA A 277 14.10 28.26 -18.85
N GLY A 278 15.06 28.26 -17.93
CA GLY A 278 14.91 28.72 -16.57
C GLY A 278 14.44 27.64 -15.60
N HIS A 279 13.78 28.06 -14.51
CA HIS A 279 13.32 27.22 -13.39
C HIS A 279 11.83 26.88 -13.50
N ASN A 280 11.38 25.87 -12.73
CA ASN A 280 9.98 25.50 -12.62
C ASN A 280 9.38 25.83 -11.23
N GLU A 281 8.07 25.94 -11.16
CA GLU A 281 7.36 26.25 -9.92
C GLU A 281 7.34 25.07 -8.94
N ALA A 282 7.29 23.82 -9.41
CA ALA A 282 7.28 22.62 -8.59
C ALA A 282 8.52 22.50 -7.68
N GLU A 283 9.66 23.07 -8.08
CA GLU A 283 10.89 23.12 -7.30
C GLU A 283 11.13 24.51 -6.66
N GLY A 284 10.11 25.36 -6.58
CA GLY A 284 10.14 26.67 -5.93
C GLY A 284 10.57 27.82 -6.81
N GLY A 285 10.53 27.69 -8.12
CA GLY A 285 10.62 28.80 -9.06
C GLY A 285 9.52 29.85 -8.87
N SER A 286 9.54 30.87 -9.70
CA SER A 286 8.54 31.93 -9.67
C SER A 286 7.14 31.40 -9.99
N ALA A 287 6.09 32.00 -9.42
CA ALA A 287 4.70 31.77 -9.82
C ALA A 287 4.39 32.19 -11.28
N ASN A 288 5.38 32.70 -12.00
CA ASN A 288 5.34 32.95 -13.45
C ASN A 288 5.95 31.81 -14.27
N SER A 289 6.53 30.80 -13.61
CA SER A 289 7.14 29.64 -14.28
C SER A 289 6.09 28.56 -14.52
N VAL A 290 6.24 27.80 -15.60
CA VAL A 290 5.39 26.66 -15.90
C VAL A 290 5.67 25.54 -14.91
N TRP A 291 4.60 24.84 -14.46
CA TRP A 291 4.70 23.60 -13.69
C TRP A 291 5.02 22.44 -14.63
N PRO A 292 6.00 21.56 -14.34
CA PRO A 292 6.24 20.36 -15.14
C PRO A 292 5.02 19.42 -15.13
N HIS A 293 4.59 18.98 -16.32
CA HIS A 293 3.39 18.16 -16.44
C HIS A 293 3.33 17.42 -17.80
N ARG A 294 2.46 16.39 -17.87
CA ARG A 294 2.01 15.78 -19.11
C ARG A 294 0.53 16.07 -19.34
N TRP A 295 0.17 16.46 -20.57
CA TRP A 295 -1.21 16.77 -20.95
C TRP A 295 -1.46 16.57 -22.44
N GLY A 296 -2.66 16.96 -22.92
CA GLY A 296 -3.04 16.90 -24.31
C GLY A 296 -3.32 18.25 -24.94
N VAL A 297 -2.99 18.37 -26.25
CA VAL A 297 -3.30 19.54 -27.07
C VAL A 297 -4.67 19.32 -27.73
N TYR A 298 -5.74 19.74 -27.06
CA TYR A 298 -7.11 19.56 -27.54
C TYR A 298 -7.75 20.91 -27.87
N PRO A 299 -8.25 21.13 -29.12
CA PRO A 299 -8.82 22.41 -29.55
C PRO A 299 -10.02 22.90 -28.74
N GLN A 300 -10.72 22.00 -28.08
CA GLN A 300 -11.94 22.28 -27.33
C GLN A 300 -11.81 22.08 -25.83
N TYR A 301 -10.65 21.67 -25.34
CA TYR A 301 -10.41 21.42 -23.92
C TYR A 301 -9.22 22.21 -23.44
N LEU A 302 -9.36 22.77 -22.30
CA LEU A 302 -8.44 23.68 -21.70
C LEU A 302 -7.79 23.06 -20.50
N PHE A 303 -6.55 23.41 -20.34
CA PHE A 303 -5.78 23.16 -19.13
C PHE A 303 -6.26 24.07 -18.01
N PRO A 304 -6.42 23.52 -16.82
CA PRO A 304 -7.62 22.86 -16.30
C PRO A 304 -8.79 23.83 -16.15
N TYR A 305 -8.63 25.11 -16.45
CA TYR A 305 -9.60 26.17 -16.19
C TYR A 305 -9.56 27.31 -17.23
N GLY A 306 -10.03 27.10 -18.39
CA GLY A 306 -10.19 28.20 -19.30
C GLY A 306 -10.21 27.79 -20.78
N TYR A 307 -10.92 28.46 -21.63
CA TYR A 307 -11.14 28.15 -23.02
C TYR A 307 -10.12 28.85 -23.91
N ASN A 308 -9.19 28.14 -24.55
CA ASN A 308 -8.42 28.71 -25.64
C ASN A 308 -9.14 28.49 -26.98
N THR A 309 -10.02 29.44 -27.33
CA THR A 309 -10.79 29.42 -28.57
C THR A 309 -9.95 29.56 -29.83
N THR A 310 -8.64 29.79 -29.70
CA THR A 310 -7.71 29.96 -30.83
C THR A 310 -7.17 28.65 -31.36
N LEU A 311 -7.17 27.57 -30.55
CA LEU A 311 -6.72 26.27 -31.00
C LEU A 311 -7.76 25.58 -31.88
N ASN A 312 -7.35 25.14 -33.04
CA ASN A 312 -8.13 24.35 -33.98
C ASN A 312 -7.24 23.35 -34.71
N ALA A 313 -7.83 22.42 -35.42
CA ALA A 313 -7.08 21.36 -36.08
C ALA A 313 -5.99 21.89 -37.03
N ALA A 314 -6.16 23.05 -37.64
CA ALA A 314 -5.20 23.60 -38.59
C ALA A 314 -3.93 24.14 -37.91
N ASN A 315 -4.07 24.76 -36.72
CA ASN A 315 -2.91 25.36 -36.03
C ASN A 315 -2.19 24.40 -35.08
N ILE A 316 -2.64 23.13 -34.98
CA ILE A 316 -1.99 22.04 -34.24
C ILE A 316 -1.57 20.88 -35.15
N THR A 317 -1.54 21.12 -36.47
CA THR A 317 -1.14 20.11 -37.46
C THR A 317 0.06 20.62 -38.27
N PHE A 318 1.15 19.86 -38.24
CA PHE A 318 2.39 20.15 -38.90
C PHE A 318 2.77 18.96 -39.80
N ASP A 319 3.13 19.20 -41.05
CA ASP A 319 3.45 18.17 -42.06
C ASP A 319 2.36 17.08 -42.19
N GLY A 320 1.09 17.48 -41.95
CA GLY A 320 -0.04 16.57 -41.94
C GLY A 320 -0.18 15.70 -40.69
N LYS A 321 0.68 15.88 -39.69
CA LYS A 321 0.66 15.19 -38.40
C LYS A 321 0.14 16.09 -37.30
N ARG A 322 -0.83 15.60 -36.56
CA ARG A 322 -1.49 16.35 -35.48
C ARG A 322 -0.74 16.19 -34.17
N ILE A 323 -0.52 17.28 -33.45
CA ILE A 323 0.02 17.26 -32.08
C ILE A 323 -1.13 17.01 -31.11
N MET A 324 -1.02 16.00 -30.25
CA MET A 324 -2.04 15.66 -29.26
C MET A 324 -1.49 15.41 -27.88
N ASP A 325 -0.46 14.61 -27.71
CA ASP A 325 0.14 14.28 -26.42
C ASP A 325 1.44 15.04 -26.23
N TYR A 326 1.62 15.64 -25.04
CA TYR A 326 2.85 16.32 -24.71
C TYR A 326 3.22 16.18 -23.23
N ALA A 327 4.50 16.38 -22.94
CA ALA A 327 5.00 16.61 -21.59
C ALA A 327 6.01 17.74 -21.58
N CYS A 328 6.25 18.37 -20.43
CA CYS A 328 7.23 19.43 -20.33
C CYS A 328 7.94 19.48 -18.98
N THR A 329 9.15 20.05 -18.96
CA THR A 329 9.90 20.38 -17.75
C THR A 329 10.88 21.51 -18.00
N SER A 330 11.49 22.04 -16.92
CA SER A 330 12.41 23.16 -16.97
C SER A 330 13.85 22.78 -17.31
N GLU A 331 14.62 23.77 -17.75
CA GLU A 331 16.07 23.68 -17.90
C GLU A 331 16.78 23.44 -16.59
N LEU A 332 16.44 24.22 -15.56
CA LEU A 332 17.17 24.29 -14.31
C LEU A 332 16.41 23.64 -13.17
N ARG A 333 17.15 22.95 -12.31
CA ARG A 333 16.63 22.42 -11.04
C ARG A 333 16.65 23.50 -9.96
N SER A 334 15.82 23.29 -8.92
CA SER A 334 15.71 24.17 -7.76
C SER A 334 15.28 25.61 -8.13
N LYS A 335 15.17 26.47 -7.14
CA LYS A 335 14.75 27.87 -7.34
C LYS A 335 15.87 28.77 -7.83
N ASN A 336 17.10 28.50 -7.46
CA ASN A 336 18.23 29.38 -7.65
C ASN A 336 19.44 28.67 -8.27
N GLY A 337 20.26 29.43 -8.96
CA GLY A 337 21.47 28.91 -9.58
C GLY A 337 21.32 28.60 -11.06
N SER A 338 22.35 28.03 -11.65
CA SER A 338 22.42 27.67 -13.07
C SER A 338 22.72 26.18 -13.27
N TYR A 339 22.24 25.35 -12.34
CA TYR A 339 22.46 23.91 -12.43
C TYR A 339 21.38 23.28 -13.30
N MET A 340 21.80 22.67 -14.39
CA MET A 340 20.93 21.91 -15.28
C MET A 340 20.17 20.82 -14.49
N CYS A 341 18.91 20.58 -14.85
CA CYS A 341 18.09 19.50 -14.28
C CYS A 341 18.75 18.13 -14.47
N GLY A 342 18.32 17.16 -13.68
CA GLY A 342 18.60 15.73 -13.91
C GLY A 342 17.56 15.09 -14.82
N VAL A 343 17.62 13.77 -14.93
CA VAL A 343 16.65 12.99 -15.73
C VAL A 343 15.36 12.65 -14.97
N GLY A 344 15.30 12.93 -13.65
CA GLY A 344 14.23 12.44 -12.78
C GLY A 344 12.85 12.91 -13.19
N THR A 345 12.65 14.24 -13.31
CA THR A 345 11.37 14.81 -13.74
C THR A 345 11.04 14.40 -15.18
N PHE A 346 12.04 14.42 -16.08
CA PHE A 346 11.83 13.93 -17.45
C PHE A 346 11.32 12.47 -17.47
N CYS A 347 11.95 11.57 -16.73
CA CYS A 347 11.56 10.16 -16.70
C CYS A 347 10.22 9.91 -15.98
N HIS A 348 9.84 10.79 -15.04
CA HIS A 348 8.52 10.80 -14.41
C HIS A 348 7.45 11.19 -15.44
N GLU A 349 7.58 12.36 -16.07
CA GLU A 349 6.63 12.83 -17.08
C GLU A 349 6.53 11.87 -18.27
N PHE A 350 7.67 11.31 -18.69
CA PHE A 350 7.68 10.29 -19.73
C PHE A 350 7.08 8.96 -19.27
N GLY A 351 7.09 8.67 -17.95
CA GLY A 351 6.34 7.56 -17.36
C GLY A 351 4.85 7.67 -17.61
N HIS A 352 4.31 8.89 -17.55
CA HIS A 352 2.92 9.16 -17.93
C HIS A 352 2.67 8.97 -19.43
N VAL A 353 3.62 9.35 -20.28
CA VAL A 353 3.56 9.07 -21.73
C VAL A 353 3.49 7.57 -22.00
N LEU A 354 4.16 6.74 -21.17
CA LEU A 354 4.10 5.29 -21.23
C LEU A 354 2.81 4.69 -20.62
N GLY A 355 2.03 5.50 -19.90
CA GLY A 355 0.72 5.13 -19.33
C GLY A 355 0.70 4.84 -17.83
N LEU A 356 1.74 5.18 -17.08
CA LEU A 356 1.76 5.06 -15.62
C LEU A 356 1.04 6.27 -14.99
N PRO A 357 0.20 6.08 -13.95
CA PRO A 357 -0.38 7.17 -13.18
C PRO A 357 0.59 7.67 -12.10
N ASP A 358 0.26 8.78 -11.45
CA ASP A 358 0.89 9.19 -10.21
C ASP A 358 0.57 8.24 -9.06
N TYR A 359 1.57 8.01 -8.20
CA TYR A 359 1.40 7.20 -6.99
C TYR A 359 1.46 8.04 -5.71
N TYR A 360 1.52 9.35 -5.81
CA TYR A 360 1.22 10.22 -4.69
C TYR A 360 -0.29 10.49 -4.61
N ASP A 361 -0.76 11.00 -3.47
CA ASP A 361 -2.16 11.39 -3.27
C ASP A 361 -2.45 12.69 -4.05
N THR A 362 -3.19 12.57 -5.14
CA THR A 362 -3.55 13.68 -6.04
C THR A 362 -4.82 14.40 -5.58
N SER A 363 -5.43 14.02 -4.45
CA SER A 363 -6.61 14.69 -3.88
C SER A 363 -6.29 16.06 -3.25
N GLY A 364 -5.01 16.43 -3.17
CA GLY A 364 -4.54 17.61 -2.45
C GLY A 364 -4.39 17.39 -0.94
N SER A 365 -4.56 16.16 -0.45
CA SER A 365 -4.31 15.81 0.95
C SER A 365 -2.80 15.75 1.24
N SER A 366 -2.44 15.74 2.53
CA SER A 366 -1.06 15.54 2.97
C SER A 366 -0.76 14.07 3.32
N ASN A 367 -1.53 13.15 2.79
CA ASN A 367 -1.37 11.73 3.03
C ASN A 367 0.00 11.23 2.54
N GLN A 368 0.62 10.38 3.34
CA GLN A 368 1.86 9.73 2.95
C GLN A 368 1.58 8.61 1.96
N THR A 369 2.36 8.54 0.91
CA THR A 369 2.28 7.56 -0.16
C THR A 369 3.61 6.82 -0.32
N LEU A 370 4.01 6.43 -1.53
CA LEU A 370 5.23 5.65 -1.75
C LEU A 370 6.54 6.43 -1.52
N GLY A 371 6.49 7.76 -1.67
CA GLY A 371 7.66 8.61 -1.48
C GLY A 371 8.80 8.25 -2.45
N SER A 372 10.02 8.17 -1.93
CA SER A 372 11.21 7.86 -2.74
C SER A 372 11.29 6.40 -3.24
N TRP A 373 10.32 5.55 -2.92
CA TRP A 373 10.27 4.19 -3.47
C TRP A 373 9.81 4.14 -4.94
N SER A 374 9.12 5.15 -5.42
CA SER A 374 8.64 5.22 -6.79
C SER A 374 9.01 6.53 -7.47
N ILE A 375 9.44 6.45 -8.74
CA ILE A 375 9.63 7.63 -9.57
C ILE A 375 8.30 8.35 -9.87
N MET A 376 7.18 7.62 -9.86
CA MET A 376 5.82 8.17 -10.02
C MET A 376 5.28 8.79 -8.72
N ASP A 377 6.14 8.99 -7.71
CA ASP A 377 5.95 9.78 -6.50
C ASP A 377 7.22 10.63 -6.32
N TYR A 378 7.75 10.83 -5.14
CA TYR A 378 8.94 11.66 -4.87
C TYR A 378 10.29 11.10 -5.36
N GLY A 379 10.31 9.87 -5.89
CA GLY A 379 11.54 9.24 -6.40
C GLY A 379 12.22 10.03 -7.53
N ASN A 380 11.44 10.79 -8.30
CA ASN A 380 11.97 11.68 -9.35
C ASN A 380 12.97 12.73 -8.82
N TYR A 381 12.88 13.11 -7.52
CA TYR A 381 13.78 14.07 -6.87
C TYR A 381 15.01 13.45 -6.23
N CYS A 382 15.16 12.13 -6.24
CA CYS A 382 16.33 11.45 -5.66
C CYS A 382 17.64 11.99 -6.25
N ASN A 383 18.62 12.27 -5.39
CA ASN A 383 19.88 12.93 -5.76
C ASN A 383 19.66 14.26 -6.54
N LEU A 384 18.70 15.06 -6.15
CA LEU A 384 18.30 16.29 -6.86
C LEU A 384 17.91 16.00 -8.32
N GLY A 385 17.12 14.99 -8.56
CA GLY A 385 16.62 14.60 -9.88
C GLY A 385 17.62 13.86 -10.77
N ARG A 386 18.82 13.50 -10.27
CA ARG A 386 19.89 12.91 -11.08
C ARG A 386 19.98 11.40 -11.02
N THR A 387 19.32 10.79 -10.02
CA THR A 387 19.35 9.35 -9.76
C THR A 387 17.98 8.88 -9.28
N PRO A 388 16.94 8.96 -10.13
CA PRO A 388 15.63 8.41 -9.76
C PRO A 388 15.72 6.88 -9.60
N PRO A 389 14.92 6.25 -8.72
CA PRO A 389 14.87 4.80 -8.63
C PRO A 389 14.30 4.22 -9.93
N VAL A 390 14.74 3.03 -10.32
CA VAL A 390 14.13 2.31 -11.45
C VAL A 390 12.66 2.01 -11.18
N TYR A 391 11.88 1.82 -12.21
CA TYR A 391 10.49 1.39 -12.09
C TYR A 391 10.37 0.12 -11.23
N SER A 392 9.35 0.08 -10.38
CA SER A 392 9.05 -1.08 -9.54
C SER A 392 8.74 -2.33 -10.36
N VAL A 393 8.72 -3.49 -9.71
CA VAL A 393 8.27 -4.73 -10.35
C VAL A 393 6.86 -4.60 -10.92
N TYR A 394 5.98 -3.84 -10.24
CA TYR A 394 4.62 -3.60 -10.73
C TYR A 394 4.59 -2.72 -11.97
N ASP A 395 5.34 -1.61 -11.99
CA ASP A 395 5.42 -0.74 -13.17
C ASP A 395 5.93 -1.51 -14.40
N ARG A 396 6.98 -2.32 -14.22
CA ARG A 396 7.54 -3.16 -15.27
C ARG A 396 6.54 -4.20 -15.76
N PHE A 397 5.76 -4.78 -14.86
CA PHE A 397 4.68 -5.72 -15.19
C PHE A 397 3.55 -5.01 -15.93
N PHE A 398 3.13 -3.83 -15.48
CA PHE A 398 2.11 -3.01 -16.14
C PHE A 398 2.54 -2.61 -17.56
N LEU A 399 3.79 -2.21 -17.74
CA LEU A 399 4.35 -1.83 -19.04
C LEU A 399 4.68 -3.04 -19.95
N GLY A 400 4.53 -4.26 -19.46
CA GLY A 400 4.83 -5.47 -20.21
C GLY A 400 6.33 -5.78 -20.36
N TRP A 401 7.18 -5.16 -19.55
CA TRP A 401 8.62 -5.36 -19.56
C TRP A 401 9.08 -6.55 -18.71
N LEU A 402 8.22 -7.05 -17.84
CA LEU A 402 8.49 -8.17 -16.96
C LEU A 402 7.24 -9.04 -16.82
N THR A 403 7.43 -10.36 -16.87
CA THR A 403 6.40 -11.33 -16.48
C THR A 403 6.82 -11.97 -15.18
N PRO A 404 6.06 -11.77 -14.07
CA PRO A 404 6.39 -12.36 -12.78
C PRO A 404 6.14 -13.87 -12.77
N GLU A 405 6.83 -14.58 -11.88
CA GLU A 405 6.55 -15.99 -11.63
C GLU A 405 5.41 -16.13 -10.61
N GLN A 406 4.43 -16.99 -10.92
CA GLN A 406 3.41 -17.40 -9.96
C GLN A 406 3.69 -18.82 -9.48
N LYS A 407 3.83 -19.00 -8.17
CA LYS A 407 3.97 -20.33 -7.53
C LYS A 407 2.65 -20.71 -6.86
N SER A 408 2.28 -21.97 -6.96
CA SER A 408 1.05 -22.52 -6.39
C SER A 408 1.28 -23.62 -5.34
N THR A 409 2.53 -24.03 -5.13
CA THR A 409 2.89 -25.12 -4.23
C THR A 409 3.98 -24.68 -3.25
N THR A 410 4.02 -25.32 -2.08
CA THR A 410 5.05 -25.12 -1.06
C THR A 410 6.45 -25.28 -1.65
N ALA A 411 7.32 -24.31 -1.42
CA ALA A 411 8.71 -24.32 -1.88
C ALA A 411 9.60 -23.41 -1.03
N ALA A 412 10.88 -23.77 -0.92
CA ALA A 412 11.93 -22.82 -0.56
C ALA A 412 12.31 -22.05 -1.82
N LEU A 413 12.21 -20.73 -1.79
CA LEU A 413 12.41 -19.86 -2.93
C LEU A 413 13.60 -18.92 -2.71
N ILE A 414 14.18 -18.50 -3.83
CA ILE A 414 15.23 -17.49 -3.88
C ILE A 414 14.68 -16.32 -4.71
N LEU A 415 14.76 -15.11 -4.17
CA LEU A 415 14.46 -13.87 -4.88
C LEU A 415 15.77 -13.16 -5.20
N ASN A 416 16.08 -13.07 -6.48
CA ASN A 416 17.26 -12.38 -6.98
C ASN A 416 17.01 -10.86 -7.02
N PRO A 417 18.08 -10.03 -6.94
CA PRO A 417 17.94 -8.59 -7.08
C PRO A 417 17.31 -8.21 -8.40
N ILE A 418 16.51 -7.15 -8.39
CA ILE A 418 16.01 -6.56 -9.63
C ILE A 418 17.20 -6.04 -10.45
N TYR A 419 17.24 -6.40 -11.71
CA TYR A 419 18.38 -6.08 -12.55
C TYR A 419 18.30 -4.62 -13.04
N GLN A 420 19.45 -3.95 -13.04
CA GLN A 420 19.61 -2.58 -13.52
C GLN A 420 20.71 -2.50 -14.60
N SER A 421 20.86 -3.55 -15.38
CA SER A 421 21.87 -3.61 -16.44
C SER A 421 21.33 -3.09 -17.77
N THR A 422 22.19 -2.44 -18.54
CA THR A 422 21.92 -2.04 -19.93
C THR A 422 21.90 -3.23 -20.90
N THR A 423 22.32 -4.39 -20.44
CA THR A 423 22.25 -5.65 -21.20
C THR A 423 21.22 -6.54 -20.50
N PRO A 424 20.18 -7.03 -21.22
CA PRO A 424 19.23 -7.95 -20.65
C PRO A 424 19.97 -9.13 -20.01
N PRO A 425 19.67 -9.52 -18.78
CA PRO A 425 20.27 -10.70 -18.19
C PRO A 425 19.83 -11.92 -18.98
N ALA A 426 20.74 -12.86 -19.20
CA ALA A 426 20.45 -14.12 -19.87
C ALA A 426 19.36 -14.94 -19.14
N ASN A 427 19.05 -14.58 -17.90
CA ASN A 427 18.08 -15.26 -17.06
C ASN A 427 17.44 -14.30 -16.04
N THR A 428 16.16 -13.94 -16.24
CA THR A 428 15.37 -13.16 -15.31
C THR A 428 14.66 -14.01 -14.24
N ILE A 429 14.99 -15.28 -14.15
CA ILE A 429 14.36 -16.22 -13.20
C ILE A 429 14.50 -15.71 -11.77
N ASN A 430 13.42 -15.81 -11.02
CA ASN A 430 13.33 -15.44 -9.62
C ASN A 430 13.60 -13.95 -9.31
N GLN A 431 13.37 -13.04 -10.24
CA GLN A 431 13.47 -11.60 -9.98
C GLN A 431 12.14 -10.98 -9.52
N ALA A 432 11.03 -11.64 -9.80
CA ALA A 432 9.71 -11.20 -9.41
C ALA A 432 8.78 -12.39 -9.17
N PHE A 433 8.06 -12.36 -8.06
CA PHE A 433 6.96 -13.29 -7.80
C PHE A 433 5.65 -12.54 -7.70
N LEU A 434 4.57 -13.16 -8.20
CA LEU A 434 3.21 -12.68 -8.04
C LEU A 434 2.44 -13.65 -7.13
N LEU A 435 1.78 -13.11 -6.10
CA LEU A 435 0.96 -13.86 -5.16
C LEU A 435 -0.49 -13.43 -5.33
N SER A 436 -1.37 -14.36 -5.63
CA SER A 436 -2.81 -14.13 -5.71
C SER A 436 -3.59 -15.32 -5.16
N ALA A 437 -4.86 -15.08 -4.81
CA ALA A 437 -5.74 -16.12 -4.25
C ALA A 437 -5.93 -17.27 -5.23
N THR A 438 -6.06 -16.95 -6.51
CA THR A 438 -6.27 -17.90 -7.62
C THR A 438 -5.17 -17.75 -8.68
N THR A 439 -5.26 -18.51 -9.76
CA THR A 439 -4.36 -18.32 -10.91
C THR A 439 -4.60 -16.94 -11.51
N HIS A 440 -3.53 -16.18 -11.67
CA HIS A 440 -3.53 -14.85 -12.27
C HIS A 440 -3.32 -14.93 -13.78
N ASN A 441 -3.94 -14.02 -14.54
CA ASN A 441 -3.81 -13.98 -16.00
C ASN A 441 -2.45 -13.45 -16.49
N LEU A 442 -1.61 -12.93 -15.58
CA LEU A 442 -0.30 -12.32 -15.83
C LEU A 442 -0.33 -11.19 -16.87
N THR A 443 -1.41 -10.41 -16.87
CA THR A 443 -1.60 -9.22 -17.72
C THR A 443 -1.64 -7.97 -16.84
N GLY A 444 -0.63 -7.09 -16.95
CA GLY A 444 -0.47 -5.95 -16.06
C GLY A 444 -1.51 -4.84 -16.24
N LYS A 445 -1.97 -4.60 -17.48
CA LYS A 445 -2.97 -3.56 -17.80
C LYS A 445 -4.43 -4.02 -17.65
N ASN A 446 -4.67 -5.28 -17.44
CA ASN A 446 -6.00 -5.85 -17.19
C ASN A 446 -5.87 -7.10 -16.33
N PRO A 447 -5.39 -6.96 -15.10
CA PRO A 447 -5.12 -8.08 -14.22
C PRO A 447 -6.40 -8.78 -13.76
N SER A 448 -6.34 -10.11 -13.62
CA SER A 448 -7.41 -10.91 -13.05
C SER A 448 -6.82 -12.09 -12.27
N PRO A 449 -7.05 -12.18 -10.96
CA PRO A 449 -7.74 -11.18 -10.13
C PRO A 449 -7.03 -9.82 -10.11
N ASN A 450 -7.79 -8.76 -9.87
CA ASN A 450 -7.29 -7.38 -9.83
C ASN A 450 -6.53 -7.04 -8.53
N GLU A 451 -6.80 -7.78 -7.45
CA GLU A 451 -6.07 -7.63 -6.18
C GLU A 451 -5.05 -8.77 -6.02
N PHE A 452 -3.78 -8.39 -5.85
CA PHE A 452 -2.65 -9.33 -5.78
C PHE A 452 -1.43 -8.67 -5.12
N PHE A 453 -0.40 -9.48 -4.84
CA PHE A 453 0.86 -8.98 -4.31
C PHE A 453 2.00 -9.32 -5.26
N MET A 454 3.02 -8.45 -5.28
CA MET A 454 4.24 -8.69 -6.05
C MET A 454 5.48 -8.53 -5.17
N LEU A 455 6.47 -9.38 -5.39
CA LEU A 455 7.73 -9.40 -4.66
C LEU A 455 8.86 -9.00 -5.58
N GLU A 456 9.72 -8.09 -5.11
CA GLU A 456 11.02 -7.76 -5.72
C GLU A 456 12.10 -7.61 -4.67
N TYR A 457 13.35 -7.80 -5.04
CA TYR A 457 14.49 -7.45 -4.19
C TYR A 457 15.17 -6.19 -4.71
N ARG A 458 15.12 -5.11 -3.93
CA ARG A 458 15.77 -3.84 -4.23
C ARG A 458 17.10 -3.72 -3.45
N GLN A 459 18.15 -3.30 -4.14
CA GLN A 459 19.46 -3.02 -3.56
C GLN A 459 19.80 -1.55 -3.74
N LYS A 460 20.46 -0.94 -2.74
CA LYS A 460 20.89 0.48 -2.82
C LYS A 460 22.13 0.65 -3.70
N THR A 461 22.01 0.29 -4.98
CA THR A 461 23.09 0.37 -5.98
C THR A 461 22.56 0.97 -7.29
N GLY A 462 23.44 1.54 -8.11
CA GLY A 462 23.07 2.13 -9.40
C GLY A 462 21.96 3.18 -9.25
N TRP A 463 20.90 3.04 -10.01
CA TRP A 463 19.74 3.94 -9.96
C TRP A 463 19.02 3.91 -8.60
N ASP A 464 19.09 2.79 -7.87
CA ASP A 464 18.42 2.62 -6.57
C ASP A 464 19.27 3.06 -5.37
N THR A 465 20.42 3.69 -5.59
CA THR A 465 21.35 4.12 -4.52
C THR A 465 20.67 4.95 -3.44
N TYR A 466 19.66 5.73 -3.78
CA TYR A 466 18.97 6.68 -2.88
C TYR A 466 17.65 6.15 -2.33
N LEU A 467 17.31 4.88 -2.54
CA LEU A 467 16.15 4.27 -1.89
C LEU A 467 16.24 4.36 -0.35
N PRO A 468 15.11 4.46 0.36
CA PRO A 468 15.11 4.51 1.83
C PRO A 468 15.78 3.30 2.49
N ALA A 469 15.56 2.09 1.95
CA ALA A 469 16.13 0.84 2.45
C ALA A 469 16.41 -0.15 1.31
N GLU A 470 17.07 -1.28 1.62
CA GLU A 470 17.28 -2.40 0.70
C GLU A 470 16.70 -3.69 1.29
N GLY A 471 16.17 -4.57 0.45
CA GLY A 471 15.56 -5.84 0.86
C GLY A 471 14.41 -6.24 -0.06
N MET A 472 13.58 -7.19 0.39
CA MET A 472 12.37 -7.59 -0.32
C MET A 472 11.31 -6.50 -0.17
N CYS A 473 10.90 -5.91 -1.26
CA CYS A 473 9.73 -5.06 -1.34
C CYS A 473 8.52 -5.93 -1.66
N ILE A 474 7.45 -5.77 -0.92
CA ILE A 474 6.17 -6.47 -1.10
C ILE A 474 5.12 -5.43 -1.48
N TRP A 475 4.74 -5.44 -2.74
CA TRP A 475 3.75 -4.53 -3.31
C TRP A 475 2.37 -5.17 -3.21
N HIS A 476 1.40 -4.46 -2.65
CA HIS A 476 -0.01 -4.82 -2.65
C HIS A 476 -0.71 -3.99 -3.71
N ILE A 477 -1.23 -4.64 -4.71
CA ILE A 477 -1.91 -4.01 -5.84
C ILE A 477 -3.39 -4.35 -5.76
N ASP A 478 -4.23 -3.33 -5.85
CA ASP A 478 -5.68 -3.45 -6.07
C ASP A 478 -6.04 -2.62 -7.30
N PHE A 479 -5.91 -3.25 -8.47
CA PHE A 479 -6.05 -2.55 -9.74
C PHE A 479 -7.50 -2.14 -10.01
N ASN A 480 -7.69 -0.85 -10.30
CA ASN A 480 -8.96 -0.29 -10.71
C ASN A 480 -8.74 0.65 -11.90
N GLN A 481 -9.18 0.25 -13.09
CA GLN A 481 -8.98 0.99 -14.33
C GLN A 481 -9.46 2.45 -14.23
N THR A 482 -10.60 2.70 -13.59
CA THR A 482 -11.11 4.07 -13.43
C THR A 482 -10.16 4.96 -12.62
N LEU A 483 -9.56 4.43 -11.55
CA LEU A 483 -8.61 5.19 -10.74
C LEU A 483 -7.29 5.43 -11.49
N TRP A 484 -6.86 4.46 -12.32
CA TRP A 484 -5.70 4.66 -13.21
C TRP A 484 -5.97 5.72 -14.26
N ASP A 485 -7.14 5.67 -14.89
CA ASP A 485 -7.55 6.67 -15.89
C ASP A 485 -7.78 8.05 -15.26
N ASP A 486 -8.24 8.10 -14.02
CA ASP A 486 -8.47 9.33 -13.23
C ASP A 486 -7.19 9.84 -12.51
N ASN A 487 -6.02 9.23 -12.76
CA ASN A 487 -4.75 9.58 -12.09
C ASN A 487 -4.86 9.64 -10.56
N SER A 488 -5.58 8.72 -9.97
CA SER A 488 -5.91 8.76 -8.53
C SER A 488 -5.79 7.40 -7.82
N PRO A 489 -4.85 6.49 -8.20
CA PRO A 489 -4.81 5.16 -7.61
C PRO A 489 -4.46 5.17 -6.13
N ASN A 490 -3.81 6.22 -5.64
CA ASN A 490 -3.38 6.32 -4.26
C ASN A 490 -4.04 7.46 -3.48
N ASP A 491 -5.14 8.01 -4.01
CA ASP A 491 -6.00 8.92 -3.25
C ASP A 491 -6.77 8.14 -2.17
N TYR A 492 -6.63 8.53 -0.91
CA TYR A 492 -7.42 7.95 0.18
C TYR A 492 -7.80 8.97 1.23
N THR A 493 -8.85 8.70 1.98
CA THR A 493 -9.38 9.61 3.00
C THR A 493 -9.01 9.16 4.41
N GLY A 494 -8.72 10.12 5.29
CA GLY A 494 -8.33 9.85 6.67
C GLY A 494 -6.83 9.61 6.82
N THR A 495 -6.41 9.21 8.02
CA THR A 495 -5.00 8.95 8.37
C THR A 495 -4.65 7.46 8.43
N THR A 496 -5.65 6.59 8.26
CA THR A 496 -5.50 5.13 8.29
C THR A 496 -6.22 4.56 7.09
N GLN A 497 -5.55 3.69 6.35
CA GLN A 497 -6.14 3.00 5.22
C GLN A 497 -7.14 1.94 5.68
N THR A 498 -8.23 1.78 4.93
CA THR A 498 -9.33 0.83 5.20
C THR A 498 -9.70 0.11 3.91
N ALA A 499 -10.51 -0.95 4.00
CA ALA A 499 -11.04 -1.64 2.82
C ALA A 499 -11.80 -0.71 1.85
N ALA A 500 -12.43 0.34 2.35
CA ALA A 500 -13.20 1.29 1.53
C ALA A 500 -12.38 2.48 0.99
N SER A 501 -11.19 2.72 1.53
CA SER A 501 -10.34 3.86 1.16
C SER A 501 -8.88 3.55 1.49
N HIS A 502 -8.09 3.26 0.48
CA HIS A 502 -6.70 2.83 0.58
C HIS A 502 -5.89 3.18 -0.67
N MET A 503 -4.58 3.05 -0.56
CA MET A 503 -3.70 3.09 -1.72
C MET A 503 -3.85 1.80 -2.56
N HIS A 504 -4.08 1.95 -3.84
CA HIS A 504 -4.20 0.84 -4.79
C HIS A 504 -2.84 0.32 -5.30
N VAL A 505 -1.79 1.10 -5.11
CA VAL A 505 -0.39 0.66 -5.23
C VAL A 505 0.28 0.92 -3.88
N TYR A 506 0.45 -0.11 -3.08
CA TYR A 506 0.87 0.01 -1.71
C TYR A 506 2.12 -0.85 -1.42
N LEU A 507 3.13 -0.27 -0.79
CA LEU A 507 4.29 -0.99 -0.29
C LEU A 507 4.04 -1.44 1.15
N GLN A 508 4.08 -2.74 1.41
CA GLN A 508 3.77 -3.34 2.71
C GLN A 508 4.80 -2.94 3.79
N PRO A 509 4.36 -2.50 4.99
CA PRO A 509 5.24 -2.22 6.11
C PRO A 509 5.62 -3.49 6.88
N LEU A 510 6.81 -3.50 7.48
CA LEU A 510 7.25 -4.57 8.38
C LEU A 510 6.38 -4.71 9.63
N SER A 511 5.83 -3.62 10.12
CA SER A 511 5.08 -3.56 11.39
C SER A 511 3.59 -3.90 11.25
N GLY A 512 3.09 -4.10 10.04
CA GLY A 512 1.66 -4.21 9.77
C GLY A 512 0.86 -2.91 10.01
N SER A 513 1.55 -1.77 10.25
CA SER A 513 0.91 -0.46 10.39
C SER A 513 0.50 0.07 9.02
N LEU A 514 -0.77 0.44 8.86
CA LEU A 514 -1.31 0.99 7.62
C LEU A 514 -1.19 2.53 7.54
N THR A 515 -0.42 3.15 8.43
CA THR A 515 -0.32 4.62 8.55
C THR A 515 0.95 5.20 7.91
N THR A 516 1.90 4.36 7.52
CA THR A 516 3.18 4.78 6.95
C THR A 516 3.47 4.00 5.68
N PRO A 517 4.20 4.59 4.70
CA PRO A 517 4.71 3.82 3.57
C PRO A 517 5.55 2.67 4.09
N GLY A 518 5.49 1.55 3.38
CA GLY A 518 6.21 0.35 3.73
C GLY A 518 7.72 0.50 3.62
N THR A 519 8.40 -0.57 3.98
CA THR A 519 9.85 -0.68 3.85
C THR A 519 10.25 -2.06 3.36
N ALA A 520 11.51 -2.23 3.01
CA ALA A 520 12.02 -3.51 2.53
C ALA A 520 12.23 -4.51 3.68
N PHE A 521 11.84 -5.76 3.46
CA PHE A 521 12.02 -6.87 4.39
C PHE A 521 13.43 -7.45 4.24
N THR A 522 14.16 -7.55 5.34
CA THR A 522 15.46 -8.25 5.39
C THR A 522 15.36 -9.57 6.14
N THR A 523 14.38 -9.72 7.01
CA THR A 523 14.07 -10.91 7.80
C THR A 523 12.58 -10.97 8.13
N GLY A 524 12.09 -12.11 8.61
CA GLY A 524 10.74 -12.24 9.16
C GLY A 524 9.80 -13.10 8.33
N SER A 525 8.53 -12.79 8.41
CA SER A 525 7.46 -13.48 7.68
C SER A 525 6.40 -12.48 7.24
N PHE A 526 5.62 -12.86 6.23
CA PHE A 526 4.53 -12.05 5.72
C PHE A 526 3.33 -12.95 5.37
N THR A 527 2.15 -12.53 5.79
CA THR A 527 0.88 -13.16 5.40
C THR A 527 0.14 -12.17 4.50
N PRO A 528 -0.04 -12.46 3.21
CA PRO A 528 -0.77 -11.59 2.31
C PRO A 528 -2.26 -11.66 2.61
N ILE A 529 -2.80 -10.51 3.02
CA ILE A 529 -4.21 -10.30 3.38
C ILE A 529 -4.74 -9.20 2.47
N THR A 530 -5.82 -9.48 1.75
CA THR A 530 -6.52 -8.52 0.90
C THR A 530 -7.18 -7.42 1.72
N TRP A 531 -7.56 -6.33 1.08
CA TRP A 531 -8.17 -5.18 1.77
C TRP A 531 -9.50 -5.53 2.46
N ASP A 532 -10.22 -6.55 1.99
CA ASP A 532 -11.43 -7.07 2.66
C ASP A 532 -11.13 -7.98 3.88
N GLY A 533 -9.85 -8.21 4.20
CA GLY A 533 -9.39 -9.04 5.31
C GLY A 533 -9.20 -10.52 4.97
N THR A 534 -9.34 -10.92 3.70
CA THR A 534 -9.18 -12.32 3.28
C THR A 534 -7.70 -12.71 3.22
N ASP A 535 -7.31 -13.76 3.91
CA ASP A 535 -6.00 -14.40 3.78
C ASP A 535 -5.97 -15.24 2.49
N ILE A 536 -5.13 -14.84 1.53
CA ILE A 536 -5.03 -15.55 0.25
C ILE A 536 -4.20 -16.84 0.32
N ASN A 537 -3.75 -17.22 1.50
CA ASN A 537 -3.00 -18.45 1.77
C ASN A 537 -1.69 -18.57 0.95
N ARG A 538 -0.95 -17.45 0.82
CA ARG A 538 0.36 -17.38 0.14
C ARG A 538 1.45 -16.88 1.08
N VAL A 539 1.48 -17.42 2.29
CA VAL A 539 2.37 -16.99 3.37
C VAL A 539 3.84 -17.14 2.99
N LEU A 540 4.63 -16.14 3.36
CA LEU A 540 6.09 -16.15 3.29
C LEU A 540 6.63 -16.30 4.71
N ASN A 541 7.50 -17.27 4.94
CA ASN A 541 8.19 -17.46 6.21
C ASN A 541 9.71 -17.45 6.00
N ASN A 542 10.45 -17.29 7.11
CA ASN A 542 11.91 -17.35 7.11
C ASN A 542 12.55 -16.44 6.05
N ILE A 543 11.93 -15.29 5.77
CA ILE A 543 12.54 -14.29 4.87
C ILE A 543 13.92 -13.97 5.44
N THR A 544 14.95 -14.15 4.62
CA THR A 544 16.34 -13.92 5.03
C THR A 544 17.13 -13.31 3.88
N LYS A 545 17.61 -12.07 4.10
CA LYS A 545 18.52 -11.40 3.18
C LYS A 545 19.93 -11.99 3.32
N THR A 546 20.51 -12.40 2.22
CA THR A 546 21.91 -12.81 2.10
C THR A 546 22.73 -11.73 1.40
N THR A 547 23.99 -12.00 1.09
CA THR A 547 24.86 -11.05 0.36
C THR A 547 24.38 -10.79 -1.07
N GLY A 548 23.72 -11.73 -1.73
CA GLY A 548 23.36 -11.64 -3.16
C GLY A 548 21.91 -11.87 -3.50
N ASN A 549 21.11 -12.38 -2.57
CA ASN A 549 19.70 -12.67 -2.80
C ASN A 549 18.91 -12.67 -1.48
N ILE A 550 17.62 -12.91 -1.59
CA ILE A 550 16.74 -13.17 -0.45
C ILE A 550 16.19 -14.58 -0.59
N THR A 551 16.25 -15.34 0.49
CA THR A 551 15.63 -16.67 0.59
C THR A 551 14.38 -16.59 1.45
N PHE A 552 13.38 -17.40 1.14
CA PHE A 552 12.16 -17.52 1.95
C PHE A 552 11.44 -18.84 1.68
N ASP A 553 10.65 -19.27 2.65
CA ASP A 553 9.75 -20.42 2.51
C ASP A 553 8.38 -19.94 2.09
N PHE A 554 7.92 -20.40 0.92
CA PHE A 554 6.63 -20.06 0.36
C PHE A 554 5.59 -21.10 0.71
N MET A 555 4.43 -20.65 1.20
CA MET A 555 3.31 -21.50 1.59
C MET A 555 3.68 -22.58 2.62
N SER A 556 4.56 -22.26 3.58
CA SER A 556 4.89 -23.20 4.64
C SER A 556 3.64 -23.69 5.37
N PRO A 557 3.59 -24.98 5.75
CA PRO A 557 2.48 -25.52 6.53
C PRO A 557 2.25 -24.75 7.83
N ARG A 558 0.99 -24.45 8.14
CA ARG A 558 0.62 -23.74 9.36
C ARG A 558 -0.61 -24.36 10.02
N LEU A 559 -0.68 -24.21 11.34
CA LEU A 559 -1.75 -24.72 12.17
C LEU A 559 -2.25 -23.65 13.13
N LEU A 560 -3.51 -23.31 13.03
CA LEU A 560 -4.25 -22.49 13.98
C LEU A 560 -5.21 -23.37 14.75
N THR A 561 -5.34 -23.14 16.06
CA THR A 561 -6.31 -23.84 16.89
C THR A 561 -7.01 -22.84 17.79
N THR A 562 -8.33 -22.91 17.86
CA THR A 562 -9.16 -22.10 18.74
C THR A 562 -9.87 -23.01 19.73
N GLY A 563 -9.82 -22.67 21.01
CA GLY A 563 -10.31 -23.45 22.10
C GLY A 563 -9.20 -23.90 23.06
N ALA A 564 -9.58 -24.36 24.22
CA ALA A 564 -8.68 -24.90 25.23
C ALA A 564 -9.40 -26.01 25.97
N PHE A 565 -8.65 -27.02 26.43
CA PHE A 565 -9.19 -28.09 27.27
C PHE A 565 -9.08 -27.68 28.74
N THR A 566 -10.20 -27.79 29.44
CA THR A 566 -10.26 -27.73 30.89
C THR A 566 -10.12 -29.13 31.47
N GLY A 567 -10.11 -29.30 32.78
CA GLY A 567 -10.12 -30.64 33.39
C GLY A 567 -11.42 -31.38 33.10
N TYR A 568 -11.31 -32.69 32.99
CA TYR A 568 -12.45 -33.60 32.84
C TYR A 568 -12.75 -34.31 34.19
N ALA A 569 -14.02 -34.58 34.46
CA ALA A 569 -14.41 -35.39 35.60
C ALA A 569 -15.55 -36.33 35.23
N THR A 570 -15.50 -37.54 35.71
CA THR A 570 -16.55 -38.54 35.48
C THR A 570 -16.45 -39.71 36.47
N THR A 571 -17.39 -40.64 36.42
CA THR A 571 -17.31 -41.90 37.14
C THR A 571 -16.56 -42.97 36.33
N LEU A 572 -15.93 -43.92 37.03
CA LEU A 572 -15.22 -45.00 36.37
C LEU A 572 -16.14 -45.74 35.39
N GLY A 573 -15.67 -45.97 34.18
CA GLY A 573 -16.39 -46.63 33.11
C GLY A 573 -17.45 -45.81 32.40
N THR A 574 -17.62 -44.54 32.78
CA THR A 574 -18.53 -43.58 32.11
C THR A 574 -17.70 -42.51 31.41
N PRO A 575 -17.85 -42.31 30.11
CA PRO A 575 -17.17 -41.20 29.42
C PRO A 575 -17.65 -39.84 29.93
N SER A 576 -16.73 -38.88 30.05
CA SER A 576 -17.08 -37.49 30.37
C SER A 576 -17.81 -36.79 29.21
N THR A 577 -18.40 -35.62 29.47
CA THR A 577 -18.76 -34.69 28.41
C THR A 577 -17.51 -34.32 27.59
N SER A 578 -17.71 -34.11 26.27
CA SER A 578 -16.63 -33.73 25.38
C SER A 578 -16.36 -32.22 25.45
N GLN A 579 -15.13 -31.84 25.11
CA GLN A 579 -14.72 -30.46 24.90
C GLN A 579 -14.20 -30.32 23.47
N ASP A 580 -14.43 -29.16 22.88
CA ASP A 580 -14.18 -28.90 21.46
C ASP A 580 -12.90 -28.07 21.24
N ILE A 581 -12.19 -28.40 20.17
CA ILE A 581 -11.11 -27.58 19.63
C ILE A 581 -11.33 -27.43 18.14
N ALA A 582 -11.43 -26.18 17.67
CA ALA A 582 -11.45 -25.88 16.25
C ALA A 582 -10.00 -25.87 15.71
N ILE A 583 -9.81 -26.50 14.58
CA ILE A 583 -8.52 -26.69 13.92
C ILE A 583 -8.63 -26.14 12.51
N THR A 584 -7.79 -25.15 12.19
CA THR A 584 -7.56 -24.67 10.82
C THR A 584 -6.10 -24.92 10.48
N ALA A 585 -5.85 -25.80 9.53
CA ALA A 585 -4.50 -26.06 9.03
C ALA A 585 -4.45 -25.82 7.52
N MET A 586 -3.35 -25.29 7.03
CA MET A 586 -3.18 -24.88 5.63
C MET A 586 -1.80 -25.31 5.13
N ASN A 587 -1.70 -25.47 3.81
CA ASN A 587 -0.47 -25.83 3.10
C ASN A 587 0.13 -27.17 3.57
N LEU A 588 -0.71 -28.09 4.01
CA LEU A 588 -0.27 -29.40 4.42
C LEU A 588 0.15 -30.25 3.21
N THR A 589 1.29 -30.94 3.35
CA THR A 589 1.82 -31.87 2.34
C THR A 589 1.44 -33.33 2.65
N GLY A 590 0.75 -33.58 3.75
CA GLY A 590 0.29 -34.87 4.18
C GLY A 590 -0.84 -34.77 5.21
N ASN A 591 -1.32 -35.90 5.68
CA ASN A 591 -2.43 -35.96 6.64
C ASN A 591 -2.12 -35.21 7.94
N LEU A 592 -3.15 -34.58 8.51
CA LEU A 592 -3.11 -34.04 9.85
C LEU A 592 -3.46 -35.14 10.85
N ASN A 593 -2.49 -35.50 11.67
CA ASN A 593 -2.60 -36.59 12.63
C ASN A 593 -2.78 -36.06 14.05
N LEU A 594 -3.78 -36.54 14.72
CA LEU A 594 -4.09 -36.26 16.12
C LEU A 594 -3.94 -37.55 16.94
N ASN A 595 -2.99 -37.54 17.88
CA ASN A 595 -2.67 -38.75 18.67
C ASN A 595 -2.43 -38.38 20.13
N PHE A 596 -2.92 -39.21 21.04
CA PHE A 596 -2.57 -39.11 22.45
C PHE A 596 -1.21 -39.75 22.75
N LYS A 597 -0.43 -39.14 23.63
CA LYS A 597 0.90 -39.62 23.99
C LYS A 597 0.85 -40.97 24.73
N LYS A 598 -0.05 -41.11 25.73
CA LYS A 598 -0.27 -42.35 26.49
C LYS A 598 -1.33 -43.24 25.86
N ASN A 599 -2.32 -42.64 25.22
CA ASN A 599 -3.39 -43.31 24.46
C ASN A 599 -4.24 -44.32 25.25
N ILE A 600 -4.53 -44.04 26.51
CA ILE A 600 -5.26 -44.95 27.40
C ILE A 600 -6.67 -44.43 27.73
N HIS A 601 -6.76 -43.21 28.30
CA HIS A 601 -7.97 -42.71 28.96
C HIS A 601 -8.71 -41.62 28.20
N TYR A 602 -8.25 -41.22 27.02
CA TYR A 602 -8.87 -40.17 26.22
C TYR A 602 -9.26 -40.68 24.86
N GLU A 603 -10.33 -40.11 24.32
CA GLU A 603 -10.87 -40.41 23.01
C GLU A 603 -11.19 -39.10 22.29
N LEU A 604 -11.12 -39.14 20.97
CA LEU A 604 -11.40 -37.99 20.12
C LEU A 604 -12.25 -38.42 18.92
N ARG A 605 -12.98 -37.47 18.35
CA ARG A 605 -13.71 -37.59 17.09
C ARG A 605 -13.84 -36.26 16.38
N LEU A 606 -14.18 -36.26 15.10
CA LEU A 606 -14.71 -35.07 14.45
C LEU A 606 -16.07 -34.72 15.04
N SER A 607 -16.40 -33.44 15.14
CA SER A 607 -17.73 -33.00 15.63
C SER A 607 -18.86 -33.51 14.74
N THR A 608 -18.58 -33.72 13.45
CA THR A 608 -19.50 -34.31 12.47
C THR A 608 -19.52 -35.84 12.48
N GLY A 609 -18.60 -36.49 13.22
CA GLY A 609 -18.43 -37.91 13.25
C GLY A 609 -19.22 -38.59 14.41
N ASN A 610 -19.60 -39.82 14.23
CA ASN A 610 -20.37 -40.58 15.23
C ASN A 610 -19.51 -41.52 16.09
N SER A 611 -18.27 -41.81 15.68
CA SER A 611 -17.42 -42.81 16.34
C SER A 611 -16.25 -42.18 17.06
N TRP A 612 -16.05 -42.57 18.33
CA TRP A 612 -14.88 -42.17 19.12
C TRP A 612 -13.70 -43.10 18.83
N SER A 613 -12.52 -42.49 18.75
CA SER A 613 -11.26 -43.15 18.43
C SER A 613 -10.13 -42.69 19.37
N LYS A 614 -9.06 -43.47 19.41
CA LYS A 614 -7.82 -43.14 20.13
C LYS A 614 -6.87 -42.28 19.31
N SER A 615 -7.15 -42.11 18.03
CA SER A 615 -6.39 -41.24 17.10
C SER A 615 -7.29 -40.84 15.94
N LEU A 616 -6.95 -39.73 15.29
CA LEU A 616 -7.54 -39.31 14.02
C LEU A 616 -6.44 -39.01 13.02
N SER A 617 -6.71 -39.35 11.75
CA SER A 617 -5.91 -38.91 10.61
C SER A 617 -6.85 -38.21 9.62
N ILE A 618 -6.72 -36.92 9.50
CA ILE A 618 -7.57 -36.08 8.64
C ILE A 618 -6.84 -35.84 7.33
N ILE A 619 -7.49 -36.22 6.22
CA ILE A 619 -6.96 -36.01 4.88
C ILE A 619 -7.24 -34.55 4.47
N PRO A 620 -6.22 -33.73 4.17
CA PRO A 620 -6.44 -32.37 3.75
C PRO A 620 -7.12 -32.31 2.37
N THR A 621 -8.07 -31.39 2.21
CA THR A 621 -8.62 -31.04 0.90
C THR A 621 -7.83 -29.86 0.33
N SER A 622 -7.12 -30.06 -0.77
CA SER A 622 -6.23 -29.05 -1.36
C SER A 622 -5.22 -28.47 -0.34
N GLY A 623 -4.68 -29.35 0.51
CA GLY A 623 -3.72 -28.94 1.55
C GLY A 623 -4.35 -28.26 2.78
N CYS A 624 -5.68 -28.15 2.86
CA CYS A 624 -6.38 -27.47 3.95
C CYS A 624 -7.22 -28.43 4.79
N VAL A 625 -7.27 -28.17 6.10
CA VAL A 625 -8.17 -28.79 7.07
C VAL A 625 -8.88 -27.68 7.84
N ASN A 626 -10.20 -27.76 7.94
CA ASN A 626 -11.01 -26.85 8.76
C ASN A 626 -12.06 -27.67 9.47
N GLU A 627 -11.71 -28.15 10.67
CA GLU A 627 -12.50 -29.14 11.40
C GLU A 627 -12.59 -28.78 12.88
N THR A 628 -13.70 -29.19 13.51
CA THR A 628 -13.82 -29.18 14.96
C THR A 628 -13.65 -30.59 15.48
N VAL A 629 -12.72 -30.77 16.41
CA VAL A 629 -12.43 -32.06 17.07
C VAL A 629 -12.95 -32.01 18.48
N GLN A 630 -13.70 -33.02 18.83
CA GLN A 630 -14.21 -33.28 20.17
C GLN A 630 -13.29 -34.25 20.91
N VAL A 631 -12.93 -33.92 22.16
CA VAL A 631 -12.12 -34.77 23.03
C VAL A 631 -12.88 -35.04 24.30
N ARG A 632 -12.93 -36.31 24.73
CA ARG A 632 -13.53 -36.75 26.01
C ARG A 632 -12.57 -37.62 26.82
N TYR A 633 -12.78 -37.64 28.10
CA TYR A 633 -12.11 -38.53 29.03
C TYR A 633 -12.96 -39.80 29.23
N ASN A 634 -12.36 -40.99 29.01
CA ASN A 634 -13.02 -42.30 29.19
C ASN A 634 -12.13 -43.17 30.09
N PRO A 635 -12.27 -43.05 31.42
CA PRO A 635 -11.36 -43.66 32.38
C PRO A 635 -11.55 -45.15 32.52
N ALA A 636 -10.44 -45.92 32.54
CA ALA A 636 -10.40 -47.34 32.91
C ALA A 636 -9.94 -47.55 34.36
N ILE A 637 -9.48 -46.51 35.06
CA ILE A 637 -9.04 -46.55 36.46
C ILE A 637 -9.48 -45.26 37.18
N THR A 638 -9.61 -45.34 38.52
CA THR A 638 -9.91 -44.18 39.35
C THR A 638 -8.71 -43.24 39.55
N GLY A 639 -8.97 -42.01 40.05
CA GLY A 639 -7.98 -41.00 40.33
C GLY A 639 -7.71 -40.08 39.13
N THR A 640 -6.75 -39.21 39.28
CA THR A 640 -6.40 -38.20 38.24
C THR A 640 -5.44 -38.80 37.22
N GLN A 641 -5.81 -38.70 35.95
CA GLN A 641 -5.04 -39.21 34.82
C GLN A 641 -4.72 -38.03 33.88
N SER A 642 -3.49 -37.97 33.44
CA SER A 642 -3.04 -36.96 32.45
C SER A 642 -2.60 -37.61 31.14
N ASP A 643 -2.83 -36.93 30.04
CA ASP A 643 -2.29 -37.28 28.73
C ASP A 643 -1.93 -36.01 27.96
N THR A 644 -1.33 -36.16 26.80
CA THR A 644 -1.04 -35.08 25.89
C THR A 644 -1.59 -35.40 24.51
N LEU A 645 -2.45 -34.54 23.99
CA LEU A 645 -2.87 -34.60 22.59
C LEU A 645 -1.82 -33.92 21.73
N ASN A 646 -1.25 -34.63 20.77
CA ASN A 646 -0.35 -34.14 19.75
C ASN A 646 -1.10 -33.97 18.43
N ILE A 647 -0.93 -32.79 17.80
CA ILE A 647 -1.41 -32.52 16.46
C ILE A 647 -0.18 -32.33 15.60
N SER A 648 -0.03 -33.10 14.51
CA SER A 648 1.15 -33.11 13.66
C SER A 648 0.83 -33.40 12.20
N SER A 649 1.68 -32.91 11.29
CA SER A 649 1.69 -33.24 9.86
C SER A 649 3.12 -33.13 9.35
N PRO A 650 3.50 -33.73 8.22
CA PRO A 650 4.81 -33.51 7.62
C PRO A 650 5.12 -32.02 7.45
N SER A 651 6.34 -31.59 7.81
CA SER A 651 6.80 -30.20 7.72
C SER A 651 6.04 -29.18 8.61
N LEU A 652 5.18 -29.64 9.51
CA LEU A 652 4.45 -28.81 10.47
C LEU A 652 5.06 -28.98 11.87
N ALA A 653 5.32 -27.85 12.56
CA ALA A 653 5.69 -27.90 13.96
C ALA A 653 4.53 -28.53 14.77
N ALA A 654 4.80 -29.60 15.52
CA ALA A 654 3.78 -30.28 16.30
C ALA A 654 3.20 -29.37 17.39
N LYS A 655 1.87 -29.33 17.50
CA LYS A 655 1.18 -28.62 18.57
C LYS A 655 0.65 -29.60 19.60
N THR A 656 0.81 -29.29 20.87
CA THR A 656 0.45 -30.16 21.98
C THR A 656 -0.54 -29.51 22.94
N PHE A 657 -1.44 -30.31 23.48
CA PHE A 657 -2.38 -29.91 24.52
C PHE A 657 -2.29 -30.92 25.69
N ASN A 658 -2.07 -30.44 26.89
CA ASN A 658 -2.09 -31.26 28.09
C ASN A 658 -3.53 -31.45 28.53
N LEU A 659 -3.89 -32.70 28.80
CA LEU A 659 -5.22 -33.13 29.24
C LEU A 659 -5.14 -33.66 30.65
N TYR A 660 -6.14 -33.35 31.46
CA TYR A 660 -6.27 -33.83 32.84
C TYR A 660 -7.69 -34.28 33.06
N GLY A 661 -7.85 -35.49 33.56
CA GLY A 661 -9.17 -36.07 33.88
C GLY A 661 -9.15 -36.80 35.21
N THR A 662 -10.19 -36.68 36.01
CA THR A 662 -10.36 -37.38 37.29
C THR A 662 -11.56 -38.32 37.23
N ALA A 663 -11.35 -39.56 37.60
CA ALA A 663 -12.41 -40.56 37.71
C ALA A 663 -12.57 -41.03 39.14
N ILE A 664 -13.83 -41.21 39.55
CA ILE A 664 -14.20 -41.80 40.84
C ILE A 664 -14.97 -43.11 40.65
N ILE A 665 -15.02 -43.92 41.69
CA ILE A 665 -15.99 -45.02 41.79
C ILE A 665 -17.37 -44.38 41.93
N GLY A 666 -18.36 -44.84 41.14
CA GLY A 666 -19.73 -44.29 41.17
C GLY A 666 -20.32 -44.20 42.57
N PRO A 667 -21.25 -43.30 42.79
CA PRO A 667 -21.43 -42.59 44.01
C PRO A 667 -21.88 -43.37 45.21
N SER A 668 -21.18 -43.18 46.34
CA SER A 668 -21.71 -43.39 47.68
C SER A 668 -21.47 -42.21 48.62
N SER A 669 -20.79 -41.11 48.13
CA SER A 669 -20.51 -39.90 48.92
C SER A 669 -20.34 -38.66 48.02
N PRO A 670 -20.77 -37.45 48.45
CA PRO A 670 -20.59 -36.20 47.72
C PRO A 670 -19.14 -35.90 47.39
N VAL A 671 -18.86 -35.56 46.13
CA VAL A 671 -17.50 -35.31 45.65
C VAL A 671 -17.48 -34.10 44.68
N ILE A 672 -16.38 -33.34 44.74
CA ILE A 672 -16.09 -32.25 43.83
C ILE A 672 -14.80 -32.49 43.09
N TYR A 673 -14.82 -32.24 41.80
CA TYR A 673 -13.66 -32.21 40.89
C TYR A 673 -13.37 -30.81 40.46
N VAL A 674 -12.14 -30.35 40.74
CA VAL A 674 -11.65 -29.06 40.30
C VAL A 674 -10.61 -29.33 39.21
N GLY A 675 -10.95 -29.09 37.95
CA GLY A 675 -10.14 -29.48 36.79
C GLY A 675 -8.68 -29.06 36.92
N LYS A 676 -7.73 -29.51 36.24
CA LYS A 676 -6.28 -29.19 36.16
C LYS A 676 -5.52 -28.84 37.45
N ILE A 677 -6.18 -28.65 38.59
CA ILE A 677 -5.57 -28.14 39.81
C ILE A 677 -5.51 -29.28 40.82
N GLU A 678 -4.32 -29.79 41.05
CA GLU A 678 -4.12 -30.81 42.07
C GLU A 678 -4.17 -30.20 43.48
N ASN A 679 -3.25 -29.31 43.83
CA ASN A 679 -3.18 -28.69 45.16
C ASN A 679 -2.78 -27.18 45.12
N THR A 680 -2.30 -26.68 44.00
CA THR A 680 -1.83 -25.29 43.88
C THR A 680 -2.27 -24.66 42.57
N LEU A 681 -2.77 -23.44 42.64
CA LEU A 681 -3.07 -22.59 41.48
C LEU A 681 -2.15 -21.37 41.50
N SER A 682 -1.23 -21.29 40.52
CA SER A 682 -0.26 -20.20 40.43
C SER A 682 -0.70 -19.17 39.41
N PHE A 683 -0.67 -17.91 39.77
CA PHE A 683 -0.85 -16.76 38.87
C PHE A 683 0.51 -16.28 38.36
N SER A 684 0.58 -15.87 37.11
CA SER A 684 1.78 -15.23 36.56
C SER A 684 2.07 -13.92 37.29
N SER A 685 3.32 -13.48 37.24
CA SER A 685 3.74 -12.19 37.78
C SER A 685 2.83 -11.06 37.27
N THR A 686 2.29 -10.27 38.17
CA THR A 686 1.23 -9.28 37.89
C THR A 686 1.64 -7.93 38.48
N LYS A 687 1.50 -6.86 37.71
CA LYS A 687 1.79 -5.52 38.17
C LYS A 687 0.85 -5.11 39.30
N VAL A 688 1.38 -4.45 40.31
CA VAL A 688 0.58 -3.94 41.47
C VAL A 688 -0.61 -3.13 40.96
N SER A 689 -1.78 -3.38 41.54
CA SER A 689 -3.09 -2.82 41.20
C SER A 689 -3.68 -3.29 39.84
N PHE A 690 -3.03 -4.17 39.11
CA PHE A 690 -3.60 -4.81 37.91
C PHE A 690 -4.16 -6.20 38.24
N SER A 691 -5.16 -6.62 37.48
CA SER A 691 -5.84 -7.91 37.71
C SER A 691 -5.28 -9.01 36.80
N ASN A 692 -5.22 -10.21 37.34
CA ASN A 692 -4.94 -11.45 36.61
C ASN A 692 -6.02 -12.47 36.99
N THR A 693 -6.84 -12.91 36.01
CA THR A 693 -8.01 -13.72 36.26
C THR A 693 -7.86 -15.12 35.65
N LYS A 694 -8.24 -16.13 36.39
CA LYS A 694 -8.31 -17.52 35.93
C LYS A 694 -9.72 -18.07 36.04
N LEU A 695 -10.10 -18.83 35.03
CA LEU A 695 -11.36 -19.59 34.99
C LEU A 695 -11.12 -21.00 35.50
N ILE A 696 -11.93 -21.44 36.46
CA ILE A 696 -11.83 -22.74 37.06
C ILE A 696 -13.15 -23.46 36.86
N ASN A 697 -13.11 -24.63 36.25
CA ASN A 697 -14.28 -25.51 36.13
C ASN A 697 -14.37 -26.45 37.32
N VAL A 698 -15.58 -26.59 37.87
CA VAL A 698 -15.94 -27.52 38.93
C VAL A 698 -17.00 -28.46 38.41
N GLN A 699 -16.76 -29.76 38.53
CA GLN A 699 -17.77 -30.78 38.37
C GLN A 699 -17.98 -31.50 39.70
N ALA A 700 -19.18 -31.90 39.97
CA ALA A 700 -19.52 -32.56 41.22
C ALA A 700 -20.41 -33.77 40.97
N ALA A 701 -20.41 -34.72 41.93
CA ALA A 701 -21.34 -35.83 41.97
C ALA A 701 -21.92 -35.94 43.37
N ASP A 702 -23.18 -36.31 43.47
CA ASP A 702 -23.93 -36.61 44.70
C ASP A 702 -23.96 -35.49 45.75
N LEU A 703 -23.88 -34.23 45.34
CA LEU A 703 -24.02 -33.13 46.27
C LEU A 703 -25.36 -33.17 46.99
N LEU A 704 -25.34 -32.91 48.33
CA LEU A 704 -26.49 -32.76 49.17
C LEU A 704 -27.03 -31.34 49.30
N SER A 705 -26.14 -30.34 49.08
CA SER A 705 -26.44 -28.92 49.13
C SER A 705 -25.50 -28.10 48.20
N ASP A 706 -25.67 -26.78 48.18
CA ASP A 706 -24.80 -25.86 47.45
C ASP A 706 -23.34 -25.93 47.94
N ILE A 707 -22.42 -25.49 47.07
CA ILE A 707 -20.98 -25.38 47.34
C ILE A 707 -20.66 -23.97 47.74
N SER A 708 -19.84 -23.76 48.76
CA SER A 708 -19.30 -22.50 49.17
C SER A 708 -17.81 -22.37 48.81
N LEU A 709 -17.46 -21.27 48.22
CA LEU A 709 -16.08 -20.90 47.87
C LEU A 709 -15.60 -19.77 48.78
N SER A 710 -14.50 -19.99 49.50
CA SER A 710 -13.91 -18.95 50.35
C SER A 710 -12.40 -18.86 50.20
N VAL A 711 -11.86 -17.66 50.29
CA VAL A 711 -10.41 -17.41 50.30
C VAL A 711 -9.97 -16.97 51.66
N SER A 712 -8.90 -17.57 52.20
CA SER A 712 -8.32 -17.26 53.50
C SER A 712 -6.79 -17.22 53.43
N GLY A 713 -6.14 -16.78 54.53
CA GLY A 713 -4.68 -16.69 54.61
C GLY A 713 -4.14 -15.26 54.56
N THR A 714 -2.83 -15.14 54.65
CA THR A 714 -2.13 -13.83 54.85
C THR A 714 -2.43 -12.82 53.75
N ASN A 715 -2.49 -13.27 52.50
CA ASN A 715 -2.75 -12.39 51.37
C ASN A 715 -4.13 -12.59 50.74
N ALA A 716 -5.11 -13.10 51.53
CA ALA A 716 -6.45 -13.42 51.05
C ALA A 716 -7.12 -12.22 50.33
N GLY A 717 -6.92 -11.00 50.83
CA GLY A 717 -7.48 -9.76 50.24
C GLY A 717 -7.01 -9.45 48.82
N MET A 718 -5.95 -10.13 48.33
CA MET A 718 -5.44 -9.96 46.97
C MET A 718 -6.07 -10.97 45.99
N PHE A 719 -6.87 -11.89 46.47
CA PHE A 719 -7.55 -12.93 45.68
C PHE A 719 -9.05 -12.86 45.87
N THR A 720 -9.78 -12.74 44.79
CA THR A 720 -11.25 -12.69 44.81
C THR A 720 -11.79 -13.88 44.03
N VAL A 721 -12.76 -14.59 44.61
CA VAL A 721 -13.47 -15.70 43.93
C VAL A 721 -14.92 -15.31 43.67
N LEU A 722 -15.40 -15.54 42.47
CA LEU A 722 -16.77 -15.23 42.04
C LEU A 722 -17.35 -16.36 41.19
N PRO A 723 -18.59 -16.81 41.44
CA PRO A 723 -19.40 -16.48 42.63
C PRO A 723 -18.86 -17.13 43.90
N GLY A 724 -19.21 -16.64 45.05
CA GLY A 724 -18.84 -17.23 46.35
C GLY A 724 -19.67 -18.48 46.69
N ILE A 725 -20.79 -18.73 46.03
CA ILE A 725 -21.66 -19.89 46.18
C ILE A 725 -21.99 -20.42 44.79
N ILE A 726 -21.92 -21.74 44.61
CA ILE A 726 -22.31 -22.44 43.39
C ILE A 726 -23.53 -23.32 43.77
N ALA A 727 -24.64 -23.11 43.08
CA ALA A 727 -25.83 -23.89 43.29
C ALA A 727 -25.57 -25.38 42.97
N LYS A 728 -26.07 -26.25 43.80
CA LYS A 728 -25.98 -27.71 43.67
C LYS A 728 -26.27 -28.20 42.24
N ASP A 729 -27.40 -27.77 41.69
CA ASP A 729 -27.84 -28.20 40.36
C ASP A 729 -26.94 -27.70 39.22
N SER A 730 -26.32 -26.54 39.41
CA SER A 730 -25.32 -26.00 38.45
C SER A 730 -24.02 -26.79 38.47
N ALA A 731 -23.59 -27.28 39.64
CA ALA A 731 -22.37 -28.07 39.78
C ALA A 731 -22.58 -29.54 39.33
N LEU A 732 -23.81 -30.06 39.40
CA LEU A 732 -24.19 -31.40 38.95
C LEU A 732 -24.56 -31.44 37.47
N GLY A 733 -24.75 -30.33 36.80
CA GLY A 733 -25.11 -30.23 35.39
C GLY A 733 -24.02 -30.75 34.47
N ASP A 734 -24.41 -31.15 33.26
CA ASP A 734 -23.50 -31.58 32.20
C ASP A 734 -22.47 -30.46 31.89
N GLY A 735 -21.18 -30.75 32.05
CA GLY A 735 -20.09 -29.78 31.90
C GLY A 735 -19.66 -29.06 33.17
N GLY A 736 -20.39 -29.20 34.28
CA GLY A 736 -20.10 -28.59 35.57
C GLY A 736 -20.30 -27.05 35.58
N PHE A 737 -19.67 -26.38 36.52
CA PHE A 737 -19.78 -24.96 36.71
C PHE A 737 -18.39 -24.28 36.65
N THR A 738 -18.28 -23.15 35.95
CA THR A 738 -17.05 -22.40 35.89
C THR A 738 -17.14 -21.14 36.77
N PHE A 739 -16.16 -20.97 37.66
CA PHE A 739 -16.02 -19.78 38.50
C PHE A 739 -14.69 -19.08 38.20
N THR A 740 -14.59 -17.82 38.61
CA THR A 740 -13.40 -17.04 38.42
C THR A 740 -12.60 -16.81 39.70
N ILE A 741 -11.29 -16.86 39.61
CA ILE A 741 -10.39 -16.35 40.64
C ILE A 741 -9.57 -15.22 40.05
N THR A 742 -9.68 -14.04 40.66
CA THR A 742 -8.93 -12.88 40.24
C THR A 742 -7.87 -12.51 41.29
N TYR A 743 -6.63 -12.41 40.87
CA TYR A 743 -5.51 -11.98 41.67
C TYR A 743 -5.21 -10.52 41.35
N ILE A 744 -5.17 -9.65 42.38
CA ILE A 744 -4.83 -8.23 42.28
C ILE A 744 -3.82 -7.92 43.40
N PRO A 745 -2.51 -7.92 43.12
CA PRO A 745 -1.51 -7.58 44.16
C PRO A 745 -1.64 -6.12 44.59
N THR A 746 -1.60 -5.89 45.88
CA THR A 746 -1.56 -4.54 46.44
C THR A 746 -0.15 -4.07 46.79
N GLU A 747 0.83 -4.98 46.73
CA GLU A 747 2.25 -4.73 46.97
C GLU A 747 3.14 -5.65 46.11
N THR A 748 4.43 -5.36 46.09
CA THR A 748 5.42 -6.22 45.36
C THR A 748 5.81 -7.41 46.25
N GLY A 749 6.17 -8.52 45.64
CA GLY A 749 6.61 -9.74 46.33
C GLY A 749 5.71 -10.94 46.07
N ASN A 750 6.02 -12.05 46.72
CA ASN A 750 5.27 -13.30 46.58
C ASN A 750 4.09 -13.33 47.57
N HIS A 751 2.93 -13.69 47.04
CA HIS A 751 1.67 -13.71 47.78
C HIS A 751 1.08 -15.11 47.77
N THR A 752 0.51 -15.51 48.92
CA THR A 752 -0.13 -16.81 49.04
C THR A 752 -1.47 -16.68 49.76
N ALA A 753 -2.45 -17.44 49.35
CA ALA A 753 -3.75 -17.61 49.98
C ALA A 753 -4.24 -19.04 49.83
N THR A 754 -5.33 -19.33 50.50
CA THR A 754 -5.95 -20.66 50.42
C THR A 754 -7.39 -20.52 49.98
N LEU A 755 -7.73 -21.16 48.86
CA LEU A 755 -9.10 -21.37 48.41
C LEU A 755 -9.65 -22.63 49.09
N THR A 756 -10.72 -22.48 49.81
CA THR A 756 -11.48 -23.60 50.40
C THR A 756 -12.80 -23.76 49.63
N ILE A 757 -13.03 -24.95 49.14
CA ILE A 757 -14.28 -25.39 48.51
C ILE A 757 -14.96 -26.32 49.46
N SER A 758 -16.10 -25.92 50.02
CA SER A 758 -16.81 -26.62 51.09
C SER A 758 -18.31 -26.67 50.81
N GLY A 759 -19.07 -27.33 51.63
CA GLY A 759 -20.51 -27.57 51.41
C GLY A 759 -20.81 -28.82 50.60
N GLY A 760 -22.00 -28.91 50.04
CA GLY A 760 -22.42 -30.05 49.23
C GLY A 760 -22.51 -31.37 49.95
N GLY A 761 -22.28 -31.42 51.27
CA GLY A 761 -22.18 -32.68 52.03
C GLY A 761 -20.78 -33.30 52.03
N MET A 762 -19.78 -32.61 51.52
CA MET A 762 -18.38 -33.06 51.47
C MET A 762 -17.69 -33.04 52.85
N ASN A 763 -16.90 -34.06 53.13
CA ASN A 763 -16.02 -34.10 54.28
C ASN A 763 -14.79 -34.97 53.97
N PRO A 764 -13.57 -34.45 53.91
CA PRO A 764 -13.19 -33.03 54.15
C PRO A 764 -13.50 -32.10 52.97
N ALA A 765 -13.48 -30.77 53.24
CA ALA A 765 -13.52 -29.73 52.20
C ALA A 765 -12.27 -29.83 51.31
N ARG A 766 -12.42 -29.42 50.05
CA ARG A 766 -11.28 -29.34 49.09
C ARG A 766 -10.51 -28.01 49.30
N VAL A 767 -9.20 -28.12 49.46
CA VAL A 767 -8.32 -27.01 49.68
C VAL A 767 -7.30 -26.84 48.55
N ILE A 768 -7.12 -25.63 48.04
CA ILE A 768 -6.19 -25.27 46.97
C ILE A 768 -5.35 -24.06 47.41
N VAL A 769 -4.04 -24.18 47.33
CA VAL A 769 -3.14 -23.06 47.58
C VAL A 769 -3.13 -22.14 46.35
N LEU A 770 -3.38 -20.85 46.57
CA LEU A 770 -3.26 -19.80 45.56
C LEU A 770 -1.89 -19.14 45.70
N THR A 771 -1.15 -18.95 44.61
CA THR A 771 0.13 -18.27 44.62
C THR A 771 0.20 -17.24 43.52
N GLY A 772 0.80 -16.05 43.80
CA GLY A 772 1.04 -14.99 42.83
C GLY A 772 2.26 -14.15 43.21
N SER A 773 2.79 -13.40 42.28
CA SER A 773 3.89 -12.45 42.52
C SER A 773 3.49 -11.08 42.01
N GLY A 774 3.61 -10.04 42.85
CA GLY A 774 3.42 -8.64 42.46
C GLY A 774 4.75 -7.99 42.04
N PHE A 775 4.77 -7.15 41.00
CA PHE A 775 5.94 -6.36 40.60
C PHE A 775 5.58 -4.92 40.26
#